data_d5905a04ed5349701f18b54ba25e28e7
#
_entry.id   d5905a04ed5349701f18b54ba25e28e7
#
_cell.length_a   1.000
_cell.length_b   1.000
_cell.length_c   1.000
_cell.angle_alpha   90.00
_cell.angle_beta   90.00
_cell.angle_gamma   90.00
#
_symmetry.space_group_name_H-M   'P 1'
#
loop_
_entity.id
_entity.type
_entity.pdbx_description
1 polymer ?
#
loop_
_entity_poly.entity_id
_entity_poly.type
_entity_poly.pdbx_seq_one_letter_code
_entity_poly.pdbx_strand_id
1 'polypeptide(L)'
;MITHPAFTVEPWSLRATSLDLDVLAQSESLFALANGHLGWRGNLDEGDPHGLPGSYLSGVYEVRPMPYAEPGYGYPDSGETIINVTDGKIVRLLVDDEPFDVRRGRVLAHEQELDLRAGVLRRKVEWRSPAGRTVRLTTTRLVSFTQRTIGAIDYTVEALDGPAHVVLQSELVANEPMPQQEADPRAAAVLAEPLVAEEHFDHEALVQLTHTTAESGLRIAVAMDHEVTGPGVHVEVESYPDQGRVTITSELARGERVRMVKFVSHAWSARRTPPAMRDQVAGELTLARESGWDGLVSEQRAYLDRFWAHADVTVDGDPEVQQAVRFALFHILQASARAEGTAIASKGLTGRGYDGHAFWDTEMFVLPVLTSVLPQAVADALGWRHSTLPRARERARQLGFAGAAFPWRTITGKECSGYWPAGAAAFHVNAAIARAAIGYIRANGNGEFERTVGLDLLVETARLWRSLGYFDERGTFRIDGVTGPDEYSALVRNDLYTNLMARENLDAAVAVVERHRYRMPDLGVTDEEVGGWRTAAARMYVPYDERRGMHPQSSGFTDRQVWDFVGTPPEHYPLLLHYPYFDLYRKQVVKQADVVLAMQWVPDEFTEEQRARNFAYYERLTVRDSSLSACSQAVVAADVGALDLAYDYLGETALIDLYDLEHNTSDGLHLASLAGIWIALVQGFGGARRRRTGLTFRPTLPRGIERLAFGVAAAGCRLRVQIEPTETRYHLVVGDELTVHHDGEPVTLHGNEVRVMPTVRPPAGPVVTQPAGRAPVRRRPGTGGRPSPAD
;
A
#
# COMPACT_ATOMS: atom_id res chain seq x y z
N MET A 1 5.08 -8.95 22.82
CA MET A 1 4.37 -9.60 21.69
C MET A 1 2.89 -9.63 22.04
N ILE A 2 2.08 -8.85 21.38
CA ILE A 2 0.63 -8.90 21.54
C ILE A 2 0.15 -9.99 20.57
N THR A 3 0.05 -11.23 21.07
CA THR A 3 -0.71 -12.26 20.37
C THR A 3 -2.18 -11.95 20.61
N HIS A 4 -2.80 -11.21 19.67
CA HIS A 4 -4.21 -10.90 19.79
C HIS A 4 -5.03 -12.04 19.20
N PRO A 5 -5.78 -12.83 19.99
CA PRO A 5 -6.64 -13.90 19.47
C PRO A 5 -7.92 -13.38 18.81
N ALA A 6 -7.97 -12.10 18.43
CA ALA A 6 -9.20 -11.45 17.94
C ALA A 6 -9.68 -11.98 16.58
N PHE A 7 -8.77 -12.55 15.78
CA PHE A 7 -9.11 -12.96 14.41
C PHE A 7 -8.92 -14.45 14.21
N THR A 8 -9.88 -15.07 13.51
CA THR A 8 -9.78 -16.49 13.12
C THR A 8 -8.91 -16.62 11.85
N VAL A 9 -8.12 -17.70 11.77
CA VAL A 9 -7.33 -17.99 10.57
C VAL A 9 -8.21 -18.70 9.55
N GLU A 10 -8.64 -17.97 8.53
CA GLU A 10 -9.51 -18.46 7.45
C GLU A 10 -8.94 -18.05 6.09
N PRO A 11 -8.94 -18.92 5.07
CA PRO A 11 -8.21 -18.65 3.83
C PRO A 11 -8.84 -17.55 2.96
N TRP A 12 -10.10 -17.15 3.18
CA TRP A 12 -10.83 -16.18 2.36
C TRP A 12 -11.55 -15.10 3.15
N SER A 13 -11.34 -15.05 4.44
CA SER A 13 -11.94 -14.00 5.27
C SER A 13 -11.02 -13.61 6.42
N LEU A 14 -11.22 -12.39 6.92
CA LEU A 14 -10.76 -11.96 8.23
C LEU A 14 -12.01 -11.90 9.11
N ARG A 15 -12.05 -12.66 10.21
CA ARG A 15 -13.22 -12.76 11.08
C ARG A 15 -12.86 -12.49 12.52
N ALA A 16 -13.63 -11.60 13.18
CA ALA A 16 -13.64 -11.40 14.62
C ALA A 16 -14.95 -11.93 15.20
N THR A 17 -14.87 -12.81 16.21
CA THR A 17 -16.04 -13.42 16.87
C THR A 17 -16.41 -12.75 18.19
N SER A 18 -15.69 -11.69 18.57
CA SER A 18 -15.94 -10.85 19.73
C SER A 18 -15.53 -9.41 19.41
N LEU A 19 -16.10 -8.46 20.15
CA LEU A 19 -15.71 -7.05 20.09
C LEU A 19 -14.72 -6.78 21.23
N ASP A 20 -13.55 -6.28 20.87
CA ASP A 20 -12.54 -5.80 21.79
C ASP A 20 -12.28 -4.31 21.51
N LEU A 21 -12.63 -3.45 22.45
CA LEU A 21 -12.50 -2.01 22.29
C LEU A 21 -11.06 -1.51 22.44
N ASP A 22 -10.17 -2.27 23.08
CA ASP A 22 -8.77 -1.90 23.28
C ASP A 22 -7.97 -1.93 21.95
N VAL A 23 -8.45 -2.71 20.97
CA VAL A 23 -7.87 -2.81 19.62
C VAL A 23 -8.79 -2.27 18.52
N LEU A 24 -9.78 -1.45 18.90
CA LEU A 24 -10.78 -0.97 17.96
C LEU A 24 -10.15 -0.20 16.79
N ALA A 25 -9.24 0.73 17.05
CA ALA A 25 -8.59 1.53 16.01
C ALA A 25 -7.78 0.68 15.01
N GLN A 26 -7.11 -0.39 15.48
CA GLN A 26 -6.46 -1.39 14.63
C GLN A 26 -7.50 -2.14 13.78
N SER A 27 -8.55 -2.65 14.42
CA SER A 27 -9.64 -3.39 13.75
C SER A 27 -10.27 -2.56 12.64
N GLU A 28 -10.51 -1.28 12.87
CA GLU A 28 -11.05 -0.35 11.87
C GLU A 28 -10.19 -0.24 10.60
N SER A 29 -8.86 -0.33 10.74
CA SER A 29 -7.95 -0.38 9.59
C SER A 29 -8.03 -1.71 8.86
N LEU A 30 -8.04 -2.84 9.59
CA LEU A 30 -8.07 -4.19 9.03
C LEU A 30 -9.37 -4.50 8.29
N PHE A 31 -10.50 -3.98 8.77
CA PHE A 31 -11.83 -4.16 8.17
C PHE A 31 -12.22 -3.02 7.21
N ALA A 32 -11.27 -2.19 6.79
CA ALA A 32 -11.53 -1.11 5.85
C ALA A 32 -11.93 -1.63 4.47
N LEU A 33 -12.88 -0.94 3.84
CA LEU A 33 -13.30 -1.13 2.45
C LEU A 33 -12.89 0.06 1.60
N ALA A 34 -12.33 -0.19 0.42
CA ALA A 34 -11.97 0.86 -0.52
C ALA A 34 -11.98 0.34 -1.97
N ASN A 35 -11.88 1.26 -2.93
CA ASN A 35 -11.71 0.91 -4.33
C ASN A 35 -10.57 1.69 -5.03
N GLY A 36 -9.82 2.52 -4.26
CA GLY A 36 -8.76 3.39 -4.80
C GLY A 36 -9.25 4.82 -5.08
N HIS A 37 -10.57 5.07 -5.09
CA HIS A 37 -11.15 6.40 -5.12
C HIS A 37 -11.81 6.76 -3.80
N LEU A 38 -12.68 5.91 -3.30
CA LEU A 38 -13.37 6.02 -2.02
C LEU A 38 -12.82 4.98 -1.05
N GLY A 39 -12.61 5.36 0.21
CA GLY A 39 -12.23 4.46 1.30
C GLY A 39 -13.06 4.71 2.55
N TRP A 40 -13.57 3.65 3.14
CA TRP A 40 -14.31 3.63 4.39
C TRP A 40 -13.58 2.75 5.41
N ARG A 41 -13.18 3.30 6.54
CA ARG A 41 -12.68 2.48 7.65
C ARG A 41 -13.77 1.56 8.16
N GLY A 42 -13.36 0.46 8.77
CA GLY A 42 -14.24 -0.54 9.36
C GLY A 42 -14.90 -0.09 10.70
N ASN A 43 -15.24 1.18 10.83
CA ASN A 43 -15.94 1.75 12.00
C ASN A 43 -17.24 1.01 12.27
N LEU A 44 -17.66 0.99 13.54
CA LEU A 44 -18.97 0.49 13.92
C LEU A 44 -20.08 1.31 13.25
N ASP A 45 -21.20 0.65 12.90
CA ASP A 45 -22.30 1.29 12.15
C ASP A 45 -22.92 2.48 12.89
N GLU A 46 -23.00 2.38 14.21
CA GLU A 46 -23.55 3.42 15.12
C GLU A 46 -22.66 4.69 15.20
N GLY A 47 -21.44 4.66 14.66
CA GLY A 47 -20.49 5.75 14.63
C GLY A 47 -19.70 5.97 15.92
N ASP A 48 -20.14 5.40 17.04
CA ASP A 48 -19.49 5.53 18.36
C ASP A 48 -19.67 4.23 19.18
N PRO A 49 -18.64 3.68 19.84
CA PRO A 49 -17.26 4.19 19.87
C PRO A 49 -16.49 3.99 18.57
N HIS A 50 -15.52 4.83 18.33
CA HIS A 50 -14.55 4.68 17.27
C HIS A 50 -13.13 4.98 17.76
N GLY A 51 -12.12 4.36 17.15
CA GLY A 51 -10.72 4.72 17.36
C GLY A 51 -10.35 5.95 16.55
N LEU A 52 -10.61 5.91 15.22
CA LEU A 52 -10.45 7.04 14.32
C LEU A 52 -11.64 7.07 13.34
N PRO A 53 -12.34 8.20 13.16
CA PRO A 53 -13.27 8.34 12.05
C PRO A 53 -12.49 8.24 10.73
N GLY A 54 -13.13 7.75 9.67
CA GLY A 54 -12.42 7.62 8.39
C GLY A 54 -13.33 7.34 7.21
N SER A 55 -13.60 8.41 6.48
CA SER A 55 -14.05 8.39 5.09
C SER A 55 -13.07 9.21 4.27
N TYR A 56 -12.44 8.61 3.26
CA TYR A 56 -11.36 9.22 2.49
C TYR A 56 -11.66 9.20 1.01
N LEU A 57 -11.25 10.27 0.30
CA LEU A 57 -11.24 10.33 -1.17
C LEU A 57 -9.81 10.50 -1.67
N SER A 58 -9.39 9.64 -2.57
CA SER A 58 -8.07 9.74 -3.17
C SER A 58 -7.90 11.07 -3.89
N GLY A 59 -6.81 11.78 -3.59
CA GLY A 59 -6.51 13.09 -4.16
C GLY A 59 -7.19 14.27 -3.45
N VAL A 60 -8.01 14.04 -2.43
CA VAL A 60 -8.56 15.10 -1.56
C VAL A 60 -7.62 15.33 -0.39
N TYR A 61 -7.23 16.57 -0.20
CA TYR A 61 -6.28 16.99 0.81
C TYR A 61 -6.55 18.43 1.26
N GLU A 62 -5.95 18.80 2.39
CA GLU A 62 -5.86 20.19 2.81
C GLU A 62 -4.39 20.62 2.91
N VAL A 63 -4.15 21.92 2.76
CA VAL A 63 -2.83 22.51 2.85
C VAL A 63 -2.56 22.94 4.29
N ARG A 64 -1.38 22.62 4.80
CA ARG A 64 -0.92 23.12 6.10
C ARG A 64 0.42 23.83 5.98
N PRO A 65 0.65 24.92 6.70
CA PRO A 65 1.95 25.58 6.74
C PRO A 65 2.99 24.67 7.40
N MET A 66 4.24 24.78 6.95
CA MET A 66 5.41 24.11 7.52
C MET A 66 6.40 25.17 8.03
N PRO A 67 6.22 25.70 9.24
CA PRO A 67 7.10 26.72 9.79
C PRO A 67 8.45 26.12 10.18
N TYR A 68 9.54 26.82 9.84
CA TYR A 68 10.89 26.54 10.26
C TYR A 68 11.40 27.65 11.16
N ALA A 69 12.16 27.33 12.21
CA ALA A 69 12.84 28.34 13.02
C ALA A 69 13.86 29.13 12.21
N GLU A 70 14.56 28.45 11.29
CA GLU A 70 15.49 29.04 10.32
C GLU A 70 15.15 28.51 8.91
N PRO A 71 14.35 29.26 8.13
CA PRO A 71 13.99 28.83 6.79
C PRO A 71 15.20 28.93 5.84
N GLY A 72 15.33 27.96 4.95
CA GLY A 72 16.36 27.90 3.92
C GLY A 72 15.77 27.86 2.50
N TYR A 73 16.59 28.22 1.51
CA TYR A 73 16.20 28.14 0.12
C TYR A 73 15.88 26.68 -0.26
N GLY A 74 14.74 26.48 -0.92
CA GLY A 74 14.30 25.16 -1.37
C GLY A 74 13.62 24.31 -0.29
N TYR A 75 13.44 24.84 0.93
CA TYR A 75 12.63 24.16 1.94
C TYR A 75 11.15 24.27 1.56
N PRO A 76 10.37 23.17 1.67
CA PRO A 76 8.92 23.23 1.50
C PRO A 76 8.30 24.16 2.55
N ASP A 77 7.48 25.10 2.14
CA ASP A 77 6.79 26.08 3.01
C ASP A 77 5.42 25.58 3.47
N SER A 78 4.89 24.56 2.81
CA SER A 78 3.60 23.96 3.12
C SER A 78 3.59 22.49 2.77
N GLY A 79 2.80 21.70 3.50
CA GLY A 79 2.52 20.30 3.25
C GLY A 79 1.07 20.08 2.86
N GLU A 80 0.81 18.93 2.25
CA GLU A 80 -0.53 18.42 1.95
C GLU A 80 -0.88 17.37 2.99
N THR A 81 -2.13 17.32 3.45
CA THR A 81 -2.57 16.29 4.40
C THR A 81 -3.93 15.76 3.97
N ILE A 82 -4.10 14.43 3.94
CA ILE A 82 -5.39 13.81 3.69
C ILE A 82 -6.37 14.20 4.81
N ILE A 83 -7.61 14.48 4.45
CA ILE A 83 -8.65 14.83 5.40
C ILE A 83 -9.75 13.77 5.46
N ASN A 84 -10.43 13.67 6.61
CA ASN A 84 -11.69 12.97 6.71
C ASN A 84 -12.74 13.78 5.96
N VAL A 85 -13.34 13.18 4.93
CA VAL A 85 -14.45 13.81 4.18
C VAL A 85 -15.79 13.49 4.86
N THR A 86 -16.88 14.07 4.37
CA THR A 86 -18.24 13.80 4.88
C THR A 86 -18.47 12.30 5.02
N ASP A 87 -18.72 11.85 6.23
CA ASP A 87 -19.01 10.44 6.55
C ASP A 87 -20.42 10.06 6.12
N GLY A 88 -20.54 9.00 5.35
CA GLY A 88 -21.82 8.43 4.92
C GLY A 88 -22.11 7.05 5.53
N LYS A 89 -21.27 6.54 6.45
CA LYS A 89 -21.40 5.18 7.01
C LYS A 89 -22.37 5.13 8.20
N ILE A 90 -22.58 6.24 8.90
CA ILE A 90 -23.24 6.28 10.19
C ILE A 90 -24.73 5.96 10.05
N VAL A 91 -25.18 5.00 10.85
CA VAL A 91 -26.59 4.66 11.08
C VAL A 91 -26.81 4.44 12.58
N ARG A 92 -27.38 5.42 13.27
CA ARG A 92 -27.71 5.30 14.70
C ARG A 92 -29.01 4.54 14.85
N LEU A 93 -29.05 3.63 15.82
CA LEU A 93 -30.22 2.83 16.16
C LEU A 93 -30.70 3.22 17.56
N LEU A 94 -32.00 3.48 17.72
CA LEU A 94 -32.67 3.53 19.01
C LEU A 94 -33.69 2.40 19.11
N VAL A 95 -33.80 1.80 20.27
CA VAL A 95 -34.73 0.71 20.59
C VAL A 95 -35.53 1.10 21.83
N ASP A 96 -36.83 1.34 21.68
CA ASP A 96 -37.69 1.89 22.75
C ASP A 96 -37.06 3.15 23.38
N ASP A 97 -36.62 4.10 22.54
CA ASP A 97 -35.91 5.36 22.88
C ASP A 97 -34.49 5.20 23.52
N GLU A 98 -34.00 3.98 23.67
CA GLU A 98 -32.64 3.75 24.17
C GLU A 98 -31.62 3.63 23.01
N PRO A 99 -30.55 4.46 22.97
CA PRO A 99 -29.55 4.34 21.97
C PRO A 99 -28.83 2.99 22.04
N PHE A 100 -28.72 2.34 20.89
CA PHE A 100 -27.82 1.17 20.73
C PHE A 100 -26.38 1.63 20.89
N ASP A 101 -25.74 1.15 21.94
CA ASP A 101 -24.32 1.41 22.24
C ASP A 101 -23.72 0.13 22.83
N VAL A 102 -22.66 -0.36 22.21
CA VAL A 102 -21.96 -1.60 22.63
C VAL A 102 -21.35 -1.49 24.03
N ARG A 103 -21.18 -0.27 24.56
CA ARG A 103 -20.70 0.02 25.93
C ARG A 103 -21.85 0.02 26.95
N ARG A 104 -23.10 0.06 26.49
CA ARG A 104 -24.32 0.10 27.33
C ARG A 104 -25.20 -1.11 27.04
N GLY A 105 -26.01 -1.51 28.00
CA GLY A 105 -26.77 -2.75 27.89
C GLY A 105 -25.85 -3.98 27.89
N ARG A 106 -26.19 -5.00 27.12
CA ARG A 106 -25.44 -6.23 27.06
C ARG A 106 -25.30 -6.75 25.61
N VAL A 107 -24.09 -6.81 25.10
CA VAL A 107 -23.79 -7.54 23.87
C VAL A 107 -23.83 -9.03 24.16
N LEU A 108 -24.75 -9.76 23.55
CA LEU A 108 -24.96 -11.20 23.71
C LEU A 108 -24.15 -12.02 22.72
N ALA A 109 -23.99 -11.48 21.49
CA ALA A 109 -23.15 -12.04 20.43
C ALA A 109 -22.64 -10.88 19.55
N HIS A 110 -21.40 -11.02 19.06
CA HIS A 110 -20.81 -10.12 18.09
C HIS A 110 -19.95 -10.90 17.12
N GLU A 111 -20.17 -10.70 15.84
CA GLU A 111 -19.35 -11.24 14.76
C GLU A 111 -19.15 -10.17 13.70
N GLN A 112 -17.90 -10.05 13.21
CA GLN A 112 -17.55 -9.17 12.11
C GLN A 112 -16.66 -9.91 11.13
N GLU A 113 -16.96 -9.86 9.84
CA GLU A 113 -16.26 -10.60 8.79
C GLU A 113 -15.99 -9.71 7.57
N LEU A 114 -14.73 -9.63 7.16
CA LEU A 114 -14.33 -9.14 5.85
C LEU A 114 -14.18 -10.33 4.89
N ASP A 115 -15.11 -10.48 3.95
CA ASP A 115 -15.11 -11.51 2.92
C ASP A 115 -14.28 -11.05 1.71
N LEU A 116 -13.10 -11.63 1.54
CA LEU A 116 -12.13 -11.24 0.49
C LEU A 116 -12.58 -11.64 -0.93
N ARG A 117 -13.50 -12.59 -1.05
CA ARG A 117 -14.04 -13.02 -2.35
C ARG A 117 -15.27 -12.24 -2.78
N ALA A 118 -16.08 -11.82 -1.83
CA ALA A 118 -17.27 -11.00 -2.10
C ALA A 118 -16.95 -9.50 -2.04
N GLY A 119 -15.88 -9.08 -1.37
CA GLY A 119 -15.49 -7.69 -1.18
C GLY A 119 -16.49 -6.93 -0.32
N VAL A 120 -16.98 -7.55 0.73
CA VAL A 120 -17.98 -6.98 1.65
C VAL A 120 -17.54 -7.15 3.10
N LEU A 121 -17.94 -6.19 3.93
CA LEU A 121 -17.81 -6.26 5.38
C LEU A 121 -19.19 -6.59 5.97
N ARG A 122 -19.29 -7.71 6.67
CA ARG A 122 -20.50 -8.13 7.38
C ARG A 122 -20.32 -7.94 8.87
N ARG A 123 -21.38 -7.51 9.55
CA ARG A 123 -21.43 -7.46 11.02
C ARG A 123 -22.77 -8.01 11.51
N LYS A 124 -22.74 -8.79 12.58
CA LYS A 124 -23.93 -9.32 13.25
C LYS A 124 -23.78 -9.14 14.74
N VAL A 125 -24.75 -8.46 15.35
CA VAL A 125 -24.76 -8.17 16.79
C VAL A 125 -26.11 -8.57 17.38
N GLU A 126 -26.09 -9.30 18.49
CA GLU A 126 -27.27 -9.46 19.35
C GLU A 126 -27.03 -8.62 20.60
N TRP A 127 -27.92 -7.68 20.83
CA TRP A 127 -27.81 -6.71 21.92
C TRP A 127 -29.10 -6.65 22.72
N ARG A 128 -28.96 -6.64 24.06
CA ARG A 128 -30.05 -6.39 25.00
C ARG A 128 -29.90 -5.00 25.58
N SER A 129 -30.94 -4.16 25.39
CA SER A 129 -30.96 -2.81 25.93
C SER A 129 -31.01 -2.83 27.47
N PRO A 130 -30.67 -1.70 28.16
CA PRO A 130 -30.82 -1.59 29.60
C PRO A 130 -32.24 -1.86 30.07
N ALA A 131 -33.26 -1.52 29.28
CA ALA A 131 -34.69 -1.82 29.57
C ALA A 131 -35.05 -3.30 29.33
N GLY A 132 -34.13 -4.12 28.83
CA GLY A 132 -34.31 -5.57 28.68
C GLY A 132 -34.79 -6.02 27.30
N ARG A 133 -34.96 -5.12 26.33
CA ARG A 133 -35.34 -5.45 24.96
C ARG A 133 -34.15 -6.05 24.20
N THR A 134 -34.37 -7.17 23.51
CA THR A 134 -33.32 -7.83 22.73
C THR A 134 -33.58 -7.67 21.23
N VAL A 135 -32.59 -7.12 20.52
CA VAL A 135 -32.61 -6.99 19.06
C VAL A 135 -31.37 -7.65 18.42
N ARG A 136 -31.54 -8.04 17.17
CA ARG A 136 -30.42 -8.44 16.30
C ARG A 136 -30.23 -7.38 15.22
N LEU A 137 -29.01 -6.84 15.16
CA LEU A 137 -28.52 -5.99 14.08
C LEU A 137 -27.70 -6.85 13.12
N THR A 138 -28.01 -6.77 11.82
CA THR A 138 -27.19 -7.36 10.75
C THR A 138 -26.89 -6.29 9.73
N THR A 139 -25.60 -6.08 9.43
CA THR A 139 -25.18 -5.11 8.43
C THR A 139 -24.25 -5.75 7.41
N THR A 140 -24.31 -5.29 6.17
CA THR A 140 -23.36 -5.63 5.11
C THR A 140 -23.00 -4.36 4.36
N ARG A 141 -21.71 -4.05 4.28
CA ARG A 141 -21.19 -2.88 3.57
C ARG A 141 -20.38 -3.28 2.36
N LEU A 142 -20.40 -2.46 1.30
CA LEU A 142 -19.50 -2.54 0.17
C LEU A 142 -19.07 -1.14 -0.28
N VAL A 143 -17.87 -1.05 -0.87
CA VAL A 143 -17.41 0.06 -1.71
C VAL A 143 -17.19 -0.52 -3.10
N SER A 144 -17.94 -0.02 -4.09
CA SER A 144 -18.06 -0.66 -5.40
C SER A 144 -16.77 -0.52 -6.23
N PHE A 145 -16.26 -1.62 -6.79
CA PHE A 145 -15.19 -1.59 -7.80
C PHE A 145 -15.69 -1.20 -9.19
N THR A 146 -16.97 -1.35 -9.48
CA THR A 146 -17.56 -1.07 -10.79
C THR A 146 -18.12 0.35 -10.87
N GLN A 147 -18.79 0.81 -9.82
CA GLN A 147 -19.35 2.16 -9.70
C GLN A 147 -18.47 3.00 -8.77
N ARG A 148 -17.53 3.71 -9.36
CA ARG A 148 -16.36 4.33 -8.69
C ARG A 148 -16.68 5.15 -7.45
N THR A 149 -17.79 5.90 -7.45
CA THR A 149 -18.18 6.85 -6.40
C THR A 149 -19.08 6.25 -5.34
N ILE A 150 -19.51 4.99 -5.52
CA ILE A 150 -20.58 4.36 -4.73
C ILE A 150 -20.05 3.50 -3.61
N GLY A 151 -20.55 3.79 -2.41
CA GLY A 151 -20.62 2.87 -1.29
C GLY A 151 -22.06 2.53 -0.95
N ALA A 152 -22.34 1.34 -0.41
CA ALA A 152 -23.68 0.94 -0.03
C ALA A 152 -23.68 0.09 1.25
N ILE A 153 -24.80 0.19 2.00
CA ILE A 153 -24.99 -0.50 3.27
C ILE A 153 -26.38 -1.15 3.28
N ASP A 154 -26.43 -2.46 3.48
CA ASP A 154 -27.65 -3.17 3.85
C ASP A 154 -27.71 -3.30 5.37
N TYR A 155 -28.75 -2.73 5.97
CA TYR A 155 -28.92 -2.60 7.42
C TYR A 155 -30.26 -3.18 7.86
N THR A 156 -30.26 -4.22 8.68
CA THR A 156 -31.46 -4.92 9.12
C THR A 156 -31.50 -5.04 10.64
N VAL A 157 -32.61 -4.66 11.24
CA VAL A 157 -32.91 -4.82 12.68
C VAL A 157 -34.08 -5.78 12.85
N GLU A 158 -33.96 -6.77 13.73
CA GLU A 158 -34.97 -7.78 14.06
C GLU A 158 -35.26 -7.75 15.58
N ALA A 159 -36.54 -7.70 15.98
CA ALA A 159 -36.96 -7.81 17.37
C ALA A 159 -37.02 -9.26 17.81
N LEU A 160 -36.22 -9.70 18.81
CA LEU A 160 -36.05 -11.12 19.17
C LEU A 160 -37.01 -11.61 20.25
N ASP A 161 -37.24 -10.86 21.30
CA ASP A 161 -37.93 -11.35 22.50
C ASP A 161 -39.31 -10.71 22.74
N GLY A 162 -39.66 -9.65 22.06
CA GLY A 162 -40.95 -8.94 22.18
C GLY A 162 -41.12 -7.85 21.15
N PRO A 163 -42.21 -7.11 21.15
CA PRO A 163 -42.37 -5.95 20.28
C PRO A 163 -41.33 -4.87 20.65
N ALA A 164 -40.88 -4.12 19.65
CA ALA A 164 -39.92 -3.04 19.82
C ALA A 164 -40.24 -1.87 18.90
N HIS A 165 -40.23 -0.66 19.43
CA HIS A 165 -40.19 0.57 18.65
C HIS A 165 -38.74 0.79 18.22
N VAL A 166 -38.48 0.88 16.93
CA VAL A 166 -37.11 1.11 16.41
C VAL A 166 -37.06 2.39 15.61
N VAL A 167 -35.98 3.14 15.83
CA VAL A 167 -35.67 4.36 15.09
C VAL A 167 -34.27 4.21 14.48
N LEU A 168 -34.16 4.29 13.16
CA LEU A 168 -32.90 4.33 12.42
C LEU A 168 -32.63 5.75 11.99
N GLN A 169 -31.48 6.31 12.37
CA GLN A 169 -31.03 7.63 11.94
C GLN A 169 -29.83 7.44 11.01
N SER A 170 -30.08 7.47 9.71
CA SER A 170 -29.05 7.41 8.67
C SER A 170 -28.49 8.80 8.46
N GLU A 171 -27.16 8.97 8.57
CA GLU A 171 -26.54 10.29 8.61
C GLU A 171 -25.48 10.47 7.51
N LEU A 172 -25.35 11.73 7.03
CA LEU A 172 -24.14 12.30 6.45
C LEU A 172 -23.59 13.29 7.48
N VAL A 173 -22.30 13.16 7.83
CA VAL A 173 -21.67 14.03 8.85
C VAL A 173 -20.35 14.55 8.30
N ALA A 174 -20.25 15.89 8.15
CA ALA A 174 -19.00 16.58 7.82
C ALA A 174 -18.30 17.07 9.10
N ASN A 175 -17.00 17.36 8.99
CA ASN A 175 -16.22 17.93 10.09
C ASN A 175 -16.29 17.13 11.41
N GLU A 176 -16.30 15.80 11.34
CA GLU A 176 -16.27 14.96 12.54
C GLU A 176 -15.04 15.29 13.41
N PRO A 177 -15.22 15.38 14.75
CA PRO A 177 -14.12 15.63 15.66
C PRO A 177 -13.03 14.56 15.53
N MET A 178 -11.78 14.99 15.34
CA MET A 178 -10.63 14.11 15.28
C MET A 178 -9.94 14.03 16.64
N PRO A 179 -9.46 12.85 17.08
CA PRO A 179 -8.68 12.73 18.31
C PRO A 179 -7.41 13.55 18.19
N GLN A 180 -6.89 14.04 19.33
CA GLN A 180 -5.63 14.81 19.38
C GLN A 180 -4.49 13.97 18.82
N GLN A 181 -3.59 14.65 18.12
CA GLN A 181 -2.42 14.04 17.51
C GLN A 181 -1.38 13.66 18.57
N GLU A 182 -0.85 12.46 18.50
CA GLU A 182 0.36 12.06 19.21
C GLU A 182 1.60 12.70 18.58
N ALA A 183 2.68 12.83 19.35
CA ALA A 183 3.95 13.41 18.89
C ALA A 183 4.74 12.48 17.94
N ASP A 184 4.09 11.55 17.24
CA ASP A 184 4.72 10.66 16.26
C ASP A 184 4.79 11.35 14.90
N PRO A 185 5.98 11.51 14.28
CA PRO A 185 6.12 12.10 12.95
C PRO A 185 5.49 11.28 11.82
N ARG A 186 5.07 10.04 12.09
CA ARG A 186 4.34 9.16 11.15
C ARG A 186 2.83 9.42 11.17
N ALA A 187 2.31 10.05 12.23
CA ALA A 187 0.90 10.42 12.32
C ALA A 187 0.59 11.63 11.41
N ALA A 188 -0.65 11.70 10.89
CA ALA A 188 -1.09 12.83 10.10
C ALA A 188 -1.41 14.05 10.96
N ALA A 189 -1.29 15.23 10.38
CA ALA A 189 -1.72 16.47 11.01
C ALA A 189 -3.24 16.45 11.29
N VAL A 190 -3.64 16.99 12.44
CA VAL A 190 -5.06 17.22 12.78
C VAL A 190 -5.42 18.64 12.38
N LEU A 191 -6.42 18.76 11.51
CA LEU A 191 -6.98 20.03 11.09
C LEU A 191 -8.39 20.16 11.68
N ALA A 192 -8.68 21.30 12.28
CA ALA A 192 -10.02 21.61 12.78
C ALA A 192 -10.90 22.09 11.62
N GLU A 193 -12.05 21.45 11.44
CA GLU A 193 -13.09 21.85 10.47
C GLU A 193 -12.55 22.21 9.07
N PRO A 194 -11.87 21.26 8.37
CA PRO A 194 -11.26 21.55 7.08
C PRO A 194 -12.27 21.75 5.95
N LEU A 195 -13.55 21.49 6.18
CA LEU A 195 -14.63 21.56 5.19
C LEU A 195 -15.52 22.78 5.45
N VAL A 196 -15.67 23.63 4.45
CA VAL A 196 -16.56 24.79 4.47
C VAL A 196 -17.83 24.47 3.69
N ALA A 197 -19.00 24.52 4.32
CA ALA A 197 -20.27 24.20 3.69
C ALA A 197 -20.62 25.20 2.57
N GLU A 198 -21.02 24.71 1.40
CA GLU A 198 -21.50 25.51 0.27
C GLU A 198 -23.01 25.35 0.05
N GLU A 199 -23.50 24.11 -0.02
CA GLU A 199 -24.92 23.80 -0.24
C GLU A 199 -25.32 22.56 0.55
N HIS A 200 -26.57 22.52 1.02
CA HIS A 200 -27.22 21.30 1.51
C HIS A 200 -28.63 21.22 0.92
N PHE A 201 -29.12 19.98 0.74
CA PHE A 201 -30.42 19.74 0.11
C PHE A 201 -31.00 18.42 0.59
N ASP A 202 -32.32 18.38 0.74
CA ASP A 202 -33.07 17.16 1.02
C ASP A 202 -34.37 17.11 0.19
N HIS A 203 -34.74 15.91 -0.21
CA HIS A 203 -35.97 15.64 -0.93
C HIS A 203 -36.33 14.14 -0.85
N GLU A 204 -37.55 13.83 -0.35
CA GLU A 204 -37.99 12.45 -0.11
C GLU A 204 -37.02 11.69 0.81
N ALA A 205 -36.28 10.70 0.31
CA ALA A 205 -35.28 9.96 1.06
C ALA A 205 -33.83 10.31 0.66
N LEU A 206 -33.66 11.30 -0.20
CA LEU A 206 -32.35 11.79 -0.67
C LEU A 206 -31.89 12.96 0.18
N VAL A 207 -30.64 12.91 0.59
CA VAL A 207 -29.93 14.03 1.24
C VAL A 207 -28.59 14.24 0.58
N GLN A 208 -28.21 15.51 0.41
CA GLN A 208 -26.94 15.90 -0.19
C GLN A 208 -26.28 17.03 0.56
N LEU A 209 -24.95 16.94 0.74
CA LEU A 209 -24.08 17.99 1.27
C LEU A 209 -22.98 18.30 0.28
N THR A 210 -22.69 19.60 0.10
CA THR A 210 -21.57 20.05 -0.73
C THR A 210 -20.68 20.98 0.08
N HIS A 211 -19.39 20.68 0.12
CA HIS A 211 -18.39 21.43 0.85
C HIS A 211 -17.21 21.80 -0.07
N THR A 212 -16.45 22.81 0.34
CA THR A 212 -15.15 23.10 -0.22
C THR A 212 -14.08 23.01 0.86
N THR A 213 -12.89 22.53 0.54
CA THR A 213 -11.75 22.57 1.46
C THR A 213 -11.27 24.01 1.63
N ALA A 214 -10.93 24.39 2.87
CA ALA A 214 -10.71 25.79 3.24
C ALA A 214 -9.55 26.46 2.48
N GLU A 215 -8.41 25.75 2.35
CA GLU A 215 -7.18 26.32 1.74
C GLU A 215 -6.89 25.70 0.35
N SER A 216 -7.11 24.40 0.18
CA SER A 216 -6.83 23.72 -1.11
C SER A 216 -7.90 23.98 -2.18
N GLY A 217 -9.10 24.45 -1.80
CA GLY A 217 -10.17 24.84 -2.71
C GLY A 217 -10.80 23.68 -3.50
N LEU A 218 -10.75 22.45 -2.96
CA LEU A 218 -11.33 21.27 -3.57
C LEU A 218 -12.81 21.16 -3.17
N ARG A 219 -13.71 21.05 -4.14
CA ARG A 219 -15.13 20.86 -3.89
C ARG A 219 -15.47 19.39 -3.77
N ILE A 220 -16.22 19.03 -2.73
CA ILE A 220 -16.65 17.67 -2.41
C ILE A 220 -18.17 17.67 -2.32
N ALA A 221 -18.82 16.78 -3.04
CA ALA A 221 -20.26 16.53 -2.92
C ALA A 221 -20.48 15.10 -2.44
N VAL A 222 -21.33 14.94 -1.45
CA VAL A 222 -21.74 13.63 -0.91
C VAL A 222 -23.26 13.59 -0.85
N ALA A 223 -23.83 12.53 -1.38
CA ALA A 223 -25.27 12.31 -1.33
C ALA A 223 -25.60 10.90 -0.89
N MET A 224 -26.72 10.73 -0.19
CA MET A 224 -27.28 9.43 0.18
C MET A 224 -28.74 9.32 -0.23
N ASP A 225 -29.17 8.10 -0.56
CA ASP A 225 -30.56 7.75 -0.84
C ASP A 225 -30.87 6.35 -0.27
N HIS A 226 -32.16 6.03 -0.07
CA HIS A 226 -32.57 4.87 0.71
C HIS A 226 -33.69 4.08 0.08
N GLU A 227 -33.65 2.76 0.25
CA GLU A 227 -34.75 1.85 0.07
C GLU A 227 -35.10 1.21 1.42
N VAL A 228 -36.35 1.35 1.85
CA VAL A 228 -36.77 0.87 3.17
C VAL A 228 -37.95 -0.08 3.05
N THR A 229 -37.87 -1.19 3.80
CA THR A 229 -38.94 -2.19 3.88
C THR A 229 -39.13 -2.62 5.32
N GLY A 230 -40.39 -2.72 5.77
CA GLY A 230 -40.75 -3.11 7.12
C GLY A 230 -42.19 -2.77 7.48
N PRO A 231 -42.70 -3.25 8.64
CA PRO A 231 -44.06 -2.92 9.09
C PRO A 231 -44.12 -1.47 9.55
N GLY A 232 -45.18 -0.72 9.15
CA GLY A 232 -45.49 0.63 9.65
C GLY A 232 -44.37 1.65 9.49
N VAL A 233 -43.55 1.52 8.42
CA VAL A 233 -42.42 2.43 8.20
C VAL A 233 -42.88 3.85 7.96
N HIS A 234 -42.29 4.80 8.71
CA HIS A 234 -42.40 6.24 8.48
C HIS A 234 -41.02 6.84 8.28
N VAL A 235 -40.86 7.80 7.36
CA VAL A 235 -39.57 8.40 6.96
C VAL A 235 -39.67 9.92 7.10
N GLU A 236 -38.71 10.52 7.80
CA GLU A 236 -38.51 11.97 7.90
C GLU A 236 -37.09 12.33 7.46
N VAL A 237 -36.93 13.49 6.82
CA VAL A 237 -35.65 13.91 6.23
C VAL A 237 -35.36 15.35 6.66
N GLU A 238 -34.10 15.59 6.99
CA GLU A 238 -33.60 16.93 7.33
C GLU A 238 -32.17 17.14 6.87
N SER A 239 -31.81 18.35 6.48
CA SER A 239 -30.46 18.73 6.13
C SER A 239 -30.03 20.05 6.74
N TYR A 240 -28.78 20.12 7.16
CA TYR A 240 -28.08 21.26 7.72
C TYR A 240 -26.71 21.41 7.03
N PRO A 241 -25.99 22.53 7.21
CA PRO A 241 -24.68 22.72 6.53
C PRO A 241 -23.70 21.56 6.63
N ASP A 242 -23.55 20.96 7.82
CA ASP A 242 -22.58 19.88 8.09
C ASP A 242 -23.24 18.53 8.43
N GLN A 243 -24.56 18.46 8.40
CA GLN A 243 -25.29 17.24 8.74
C GLN A 243 -26.52 17.04 7.86
N GLY A 244 -26.67 15.85 7.33
CA GLY A 244 -27.92 15.39 6.72
C GLY A 244 -28.42 14.14 7.41
N ARG A 245 -29.73 13.99 7.61
CA ARG A 245 -30.30 12.86 8.32
C ARG A 245 -31.58 12.37 7.66
N VAL A 246 -31.70 11.05 7.57
CA VAL A 246 -32.94 10.35 7.25
C VAL A 246 -33.32 9.53 8.47
N THR A 247 -34.45 9.87 9.12
CA THR A 247 -35.00 9.18 10.29
C THR A 247 -36.10 8.22 9.83
N ILE A 248 -35.95 6.94 10.17
CA ILE A 248 -36.86 5.87 9.81
C ILE A 248 -37.39 5.27 11.11
N THR A 249 -38.70 5.27 11.29
CA THR A 249 -39.37 4.66 12.47
C THR A 249 -40.18 3.44 12.05
N SER A 250 -40.23 2.41 12.90
CA SER A 250 -41.00 1.20 12.66
C SER A 250 -41.39 0.52 13.99
N GLU A 251 -42.61 -0.01 14.06
CA GLU A 251 -43.09 -0.87 15.16
C GLU A 251 -42.94 -2.32 14.76
N LEU A 252 -42.00 -3.05 15.41
CA LEU A 252 -41.73 -4.43 15.13
C LEU A 252 -42.42 -5.34 16.15
N ALA A 253 -43.25 -6.27 15.71
CA ALA A 253 -43.65 -7.40 16.56
C ALA A 253 -42.45 -8.38 16.74
N ARG A 254 -42.57 -9.30 17.70
CA ARG A 254 -41.54 -10.31 17.90
C ARG A 254 -41.28 -11.11 16.62
N GLY A 255 -40.03 -11.16 16.19
CA GLY A 255 -39.53 -11.84 14.96
C GLY A 255 -39.73 -11.00 13.68
N GLU A 256 -40.35 -9.84 13.75
CA GLU A 256 -40.40 -8.92 12.62
C GLU A 256 -39.10 -8.11 12.48
N ARG A 257 -38.90 -7.56 11.29
CA ARG A 257 -37.69 -6.81 10.94
C ARG A 257 -38.00 -5.59 10.08
N VAL A 258 -37.20 -4.57 10.25
CA VAL A 258 -37.06 -3.46 9.31
C VAL A 258 -35.72 -3.57 8.60
N ARG A 259 -35.72 -3.37 7.28
CA ARG A 259 -34.53 -3.36 6.45
C ARG A 259 -34.41 -2.03 5.72
N MET A 260 -33.23 -1.44 5.77
CA MET A 260 -32.85 -0.26 5.00
C MET A 260 -31.64 -0.59 4.12
N VAL A 261 -31.71 -0.26 2.83
CA VAL A 261 -30.51 -0.20 1.96
C VAL A 261 -30.19 1.28 1.78
N LYS A 262 -28.98 1.67 2.18
CA LYS A 262 -28.43 3.02 2.03
C LYS A 262 -27.43 3.02 0.89
N PHE A 263 -27.63 3.86 -0.12
CA PHE A 263 -26.69 4.14 -1.18
C PHE A 263 -26.02 5.48 -0.90
N VAL A 264 -24.71 5.58 -1.07
CA VAL A 264 -23.95 6.81 -0.85
C VAL A 264 -23.04 7.05 -2.03
N SER A 265 -23.08 8.25 -2.59
CA SER A 265 -22.16 8.70 -3.64
C SER A 265 -21.24 9.78 -3.12
N HIS A 266 -19.92 9.62 -3.41
CA HIS A 266 -18.88 10.59 -3.07
C HIS A 266 -18.16 11.06 -4.33
N ALA A 267 -18.17 12.36 -4.58
CA ALA A 267 -17.43 12.94 -5.71
C ALA A 267 -16.67 14.19 -5.28
N TRP A 268 -15.57 14.49 -5.99
CA TRP A 268 -14.82 15.72 -5.79
C TRP A 268 -14.27 16.30 -7.08
N SER A 269 -14.00 17.61 -7.09
CA SER A 269 -13.38 18.31 -8.21
C SER A 269 -12.71 19.61 -7.79
N ALA A 270 -11.57 19.92 -8.43
CA ALA A 270 -10.93 21.24 -8.30
C ALA A 270 -11.51 22.29 -9.29
N ARG A 271 -12.45 21.91 -10.18
CA ARG A 271 -12.87 22.77 -11.31
C ARG A 271 -14.38 22.87 -11.52
N ARG A 272 -15.16 21.88 -11.09
CA ARG A 272 -16.61 21.85 -11.29
C ARG A 272 -17.34 22.79 -10.33
N THR A 273 -18.45 23.36 -10.83
CA THR A 273 -19.33 24.22 -10.01
C THR A 273 -20.20 23.39 -9.07
N PRO A 274 -20.76 23.96 -7.96
CA PRO A 274 -21.68 23.24 -7.08
C PRO A 274 -22.82 22.54 -7.80
N PRO A 275 -23.58 23.17 -8.75
CA PRO A 275 -24.64 22.47 -9.49
C PRO A 275 -24.11 21.25 -10.27
N ALA A 276 -22.94 21.35 -10.92
CA ALA A 276 -22.36 20.23 -11.65
C ALA A 276 -21.94 19.07 -10.74
N MET A 277 -21.50 19.36 -9.52
CA MET A 277 -21.19 18.35 -8.51
C MET A 277 -22.47 17.70 -7.97
N ARG A 278 -23.50 18.51 -7.68
CA ARG A 278 -24.81 18.00 -7.29
C ARG A 278 -25.39 17.03 -8.33
N ASP A 279 -25.43 17.44 -9.58
CA ASP A 279 -25.99 16.62 -10.68
C ASP A 279 -25.19 15.32 -10.86
N GLN A 280 -23.86 15.35 -10.63
CA GLN A 280 -23.02 14.18 -10.71
C GLN A 280 -23.40 13.14 -9.62
N VAL A 281 -23.44 13.52 -8.33
CA VAL A 281 -23.72 12.54 -7.27
C VAL A 281 -25.17 12.04 -7.33
N ALA A 282 -26.13 12.89 -7.77
CA ALA A 282 -27.50 12.48 -7.99
C ALA A 282 -27.64 11.45 -9.12
N GLY A 283 -26.93 11.67 -10.25
CA GLY A 283 -26.88 10.72 -11.37
C GLY A 283 -26.26 9.37 -10.97
N GLU A 284 -25.17 9.39 -10.23
CA GLU A 284 -24.51 8.17 -9.74
C GLU A 284 -25.41 7.38 -8.77
N LEU A 285 -26.15 8.08 -7.87
CA LEU A 285 -27.13 7.43 -6.98
C LEU A 285 -28.29 6.79 -7.77
N THR A 286 -28.76 7.46 -8.81
CA THR A 286 -29.81 6.91 -9.68
C THR A 286 -29.36 5.60 -10.29
N LEU A 287 -28.15 5.52 -10.85
CA LEU A 287 -27.60 4.29 -11.41
C LEU A 287 -27.41 3.19 -10.35
N ALA A 288 -26.95 3.55 -9.15
CA ALA A 288 -26.79 2.60 -8.05
C ALA A 288 -28.14 2.02 -7.58
N ARG A 289 -29.19 2.85 -7.51
CA ARG A 289 -30.55 2.39 -7.19
C ARG A 289 -31.16 1.53 -8.29
N GLU A 290 -30.91 1.83 -9.55
CA GLU A 290 -31.34 0.99 -10.68
C GLU A 290 -30.67 -0.40 -10.63
N SER A 291 -29.39 -0.47 -10.26
CA SER A 291 -28.71 -1.74 -10.00
C SER A 291 -29.29 -2.47 -8.79
N GLY A 292 -29.69 -1.71 -7.77
CA GLY A 292 -30.13 -2.22 -6.47
C GLY A 292 -29.04 -2.93 -5.70
N TRP A 293 -29.33 -3.30 -4.44
CA TRP A 293 -28.34 -4.00 -3.59
C TRP A 293 -27.80 -5.28 -4.22
N ASP A 294 -28.69 -6.14 -4.70
CA ASP A 294 -28.31 -7.45 -5.26
C ASP A 294 -27.49 -7.31 -6.55
N GLY A 295 -27.79 -6.29 -7.37
CA GLY A 295 -27.00 -5.94 -8.55
C GLY A 295 -25.58 -5.51 -8.18
N LEU A 296 -25.42 -4.58 -7.23
CA LEU A 296 -24.11 -4.12 -6.75
C LEU A 296 -23.27 -5.28 -6.19
N VAL A 297 -23.86 -6.16 -5.38
CA VAL A 297 -23.16 -7.35 -4.82
C VAL A 297 -22.75 -8.31 -5.94
N SER A 298 -23.62 -8.53 -6.93
CA SER A 298 -23.32 -9.40 -8.08
C SER A 298 -22.18 -8.85 -8.95
N GLU A 299 -22.20 -7.55 -9.26
CA GLU A 299 -21.14 -6.87 -10.00
C GLU A 299 -19.80 -6.91 -9.24
N GLN A 300 -19.83 -6.65 -7.94
CA GLN A 300 -18.68 -6.72 -7.04
C GLN A 300 -18.06 -8.12 -7.07
N ARG A 301 -18.88 -9.15 -6.92
CA ARG A 301 -18.44 -10.54 -6.95
C ARG A 301 -17.84 -10.92 -8.30
N ALA A 302 -18.47 -10.54 -9.40
CA ALA A 302 -17.98 -10.82 -10.75
C ALA A 302 -16.64 -10.11 -11.02
N TYR A 303 -16.45 -8.88 -10.52
CA TYR A 303 -15.18 -8.17 -10.61
C TYR A 303 -14.08 -8.92 -9.85
N LEU A 304 -14.35 -9.32 -8.61
CA LEU A 304 -13.38 -10.03 -7.77
C LEU A 304 -13.08 -11.46 -8.27
N ASP A 305 -14.05 -12.18 -8.80
CA ASP A 305 -13.80 -13.50 -9.40
C ASP A 305 -12.82 -13.41 -10.58
N ARG A 306 -12.91 -12.36 -11.42
CA ARG A 306 -11.93 -12.10 -12.50
C ARG A 306 -10.56 -11.74 -11.93
N PHE A 307 -10.50 -10.92 -10.87
CA PHE A 307 -9.24 -10.58 -10.22
C PHE A 307 -8.57 -11.81 -9.61
N TRP A 308 -9.28 -12.57 -8.79
CA TRP A 308 -8.73 -13.75 -8.12
C TRP A 308 -8.33 -14.88 -9.07
N ALA A 309 -8.98 -15.01 -10.23
CA ALA A 309 -8.58 -15.98 -11.26
C ALA A 309 -7.10 -15.82 -11.70
N HIS A 310 -6.55 -14.62 -11.57
CA HIS A 310 -5.18 -14.30 -12.00
C HIS A 310 -4.25 -13.95 -10.85
N ALA A 311 -4.77 -13.34 -9.78
CA ALA A 311 -3.99 -12.78 -8.68
C ALA A 311 -3.74 -13.78 -7.55
N ASP A 312 -4.56 -14.81 -7.40
CA ASP A 312 -4.50 -15.72 -6.26
C ASP A 312 -3.12 -16.40 -6.14
N VAL A 313 -2.58 -16.33 -4.93
CA VAL A 313 -1.39 -17.07 -4.52
C VAL A 313 -1.84 -18.17 -3.56
N THR A 314 -1.52 -19.42 -3.91
CA THR A 314 -1.83 -20.58 -3.07
C THR A 314 -0.58 -20.97 -2.29
N VAL A 315 -0.73 -21.08 -0.97
CA VAL A 315 0.32 -21.51 -0.04
C VAL A 315 -0.24 -22.67 0.80
N ASP A 316 0.21 -23.89 0.53
CA ASP A 316 -0.14 -25.05 1.36
C ASP A 316 0.97 -25.30 2.39
N GLY A 317 0.58 -25.73 3.59
CA GLY A 317 1.46 -25.96 4.73
C GLY A 317 1.44 -24.84 5.76
N ASP A 318 1.02 -23.60 5.40
CA ASP A 318 0.97 -22.46 6.30
C ASP A 318 -0.33 -21.64 6.12
N PRO A 319 -1.39 -21.93 6.89
CA PRO A 319 -2.67 -21.26 6.77
C PRO A 319 -2.66 -19.77 7.15
N GLU A 320 -1.76 -19.32 8.04
CA GLU A 320 -1.63 -17.91 8.40
C GLU A 320 -1.04 -17.10 7.23
N VAL A 321 0.01 -17.63 6.58
CA VAL A 321 0.57 -17.01 5.38
C VAL A 321 -0.43 -17.04 4.22
N GLN A 322 -1.23 -18.11 4.09
CA GLN A 322 -2.29 -18.18 3.09
C GLN A 322 -3.35 -17.09 3.30
N GLN A 323 -3.80 -16.87 4.53
CA GLN A 323 -4.72 -15.77 4.86
C GLN A 323 -4.05 -14.43 4.58
N ALA A 324 -2.82 -14.22 5.07
CA ALA A 324 -2.10 -12.97 4.96
C ALA A 324 -1.85 -12.53 3.50
N VAL A 325 -1.47 -13.45 2.60
CA VAL A 325 -1.23 -13.09 1.19
C VAL A 325 -2.52 -12.70 0.46
N ARG A 326 -3.66 -13.34 0.75
CA ARG A 326 -4.95 -12.94 0.18
C ARG A 326 -5.46 -11.63 0.75
N PHE A 327 -5.34 -11.44 2.06
CA PHE A 327 -5.61 -10.15 2.72
C PHE A 327 -4.78 -9.03 2.09
N ALA A 328 -3.48 -9.25 1.90
CA ALA A 328 -2.58 -8.28 1.28
C ALA A 328 -3.00 -7.93 -0.16
N LEU A 329 -3.25 -8.93 -1.00
CA LEU A 329 -3.67 -8.72 -2.38
C LEU A 329 -5.01 -8.01 -2.48
N PHE A 330 -5.95 -8.29 -1.57
CA PHE A 330 -7.23 -7.59 -1.49
C PHE A 330 -7.04 -6.11 -1.15
N HIS A 331 -6.23 -5.76 -0.15
CA HIS A 331 -5.99 -4.37 0.22
C HIS A 331 -5.15 -3.61 -0.81
N ILE A 332 -4.21 -4.28 -1.51
CA ILE A 332 -3.50 -3.69 -2.66
C ILE A 332 -4.49 -3.39 -3.80
N LEU A 333 -5.41 -4.30 -4.10
CA LEU A 333 -6.48 -4.06 -5.06
C LEU A 333 -7.33 -2.86 -4.63
N GLN A 334 -7.79 -2.81 -3.38
CA GLN A 334 -8.58 -1.72 -2.83
C GLN A 334 -7.89 -0.35 -2.94
N ALA A 335 -6.56 -0.31 -2.77
CA ALA A 335 -5.81 0.94 -2.88
C ALA A 335 -5.62 1.43 -4.32
N SER A 336 -5.79 0.57 -5.33
CA SER A 336 -5.32 0.84 -6.69
C SER A 336 -6.37 0.69 -7.79
N ALA A 337 -7.47 -0.04 -7.56
CA ALA A 337 -8.39 -0.44 -8.62
C ALA A 337 -9.04 0.73 -9.38
N ARG A 338 -9.37 1.82 -8.69
CA ARG A 338 -10.03 3.01 -9.24
C ARG A 338 -9.30 4.31 -8.85
N ALA A 339 -7.96 4.22 -8.77
CA ALA A 339 -7.10 5.36 -8.44
C ALA A 339 -6.67 6.18 -9.66
N GLU A 340 -7.47 6.19 -10.73
CA GLU A 340 -7.16 6.88 -11.98
C GLU A 340 -6.89 8.37 -11.73
N GLY A 341 -5.70 8.85 -12.13
CA GLY A 341 -5.28 10.25 -12.06
C GLY A 341 -4.91 10.75 -10.66
N THR A 342 -4.79 9.85 -9.67
CA THR A 342 -4.41 10.19 -8.30
C THR A 342 -3.25 9.33 -7.80
N ALA A 343 -2.63 9.74 -6.68
CA ALA A 343 -1.58 8.97 -6.03
C ALA A 343 -2.15 7.73 -5.32
N ILE A 344 -1.38 6.64 -5.30
CA ILE A 344 -1.63 5.55 -4.35
C ILE A 344 -0.86 5.90 -3.07
N ALA A 345 -1.60 6.23 -2.00
CA ALA A 345 -1.02 6.57 -0.71
C ALA A 345 -0.35 5.35 -0.04
N SER A 346 0.67 5.57 0.78
CA SER A 346 1.41 4.49 1.46
C SER A 346 0.55 3.63 2.41
N LYS A 347 -0.51 4.22 2.95
CA LYS A 347 -1.53 3.54 3.77
C LYS A 347 -2.82 3.22 2.98
N GLY A 348 -2.84 3.42 1.65
CA GLY A 348 -4.06 3.36 0.86
C GLY A 348 -5.10 4.36 1.35
N LEU A 349 -6.36 3.92 1.42
CA LEU A 349 -7.48 4.69 2.00
C LEU A 349 -7.99 4.01 3.29
N THR A 350 -7.11 3.33 4.02
CA THR A 350 -7.45 2.60 5.27
C THR A 350 -7.19 3.42 6.53
N GLY A 351 -6.51 4.55 6.38
CA GLY A 351 -6.16 5.46 7.46
C GLY A 351 -5.41 6.69 6.94
N ARG A 352 -5.07 7.59 7.84
CA ARG A 352 -4.43 8.88 7.54
C ARG A 352 -2.91 8.91 7.76
N GLY A 353 -2.31 7.78 8.13
CA GLY A 353 -0.87 7.72 8.43
C GLY A 353 -0.04 8.29 7.28
N TYR A 354 1.05 8.93 7.63
CA TYR A 354 1.93 9.67 6.71
C TYR A 354 1.21 10.76 5.90
N ASP A 355 0.20 11.43 6.47
CA ASP A 355 -0.60 12.47 5.81
C ASP A 355 -1.30 12.01 4.51
N GLY A 356 -1.45 10.71 4.27
CA GLY A 356 -1.99 10.16 3.02
C GLY A 356 -1.07 10.31 1.80
N HIS A 357 0.23 10.50 2.01
CA HIS A 357 1.20 10.70 0.93
C HIS A 357 1.57 9.39 0.22
N ALA A 358 1.90 9.52 -1.07
CA ALA A 358 2.68 8.55 -1.81
C ALA A 358 4.17 8.78 -1.57
N PHE A 359 4.91 7.67 -1.49
CA PHE A 359 6.36 7.59 -1.37
C PHE A 359 6.90 6.68 -2.49
N TRP A 360 8.20 6.43 -2.48
CA TRP A 360 8.84 5.42 -3.35
C TRP A 360 8.35 3.98 -3.10
N ASP A 361 7.70 3.76 -1.98
CA ASP A 361 7.05 2.51 -1.54
C ASP A 361 6.12 1.95 -2.61
N THR A 362 5.35 2.84 -3.23
CA THR A 362 4.43 2.48 -4.31
C THR A 362 5.20 1.88 -5.48
N GLU A 363 6.22 2.55 -5.99
CA GLU A 363 6.97 2.16 -7.17
C GLU A 363 7.84 0.92 -6.93
N MET A 364 8.43 0.77 -5.74
CA MET A 364 9.37 -0.32 -5.47
C MET A 364 8.71 -1.58 -4.95
N PHE A 365 7.55 -1.49 -4.28
CA PHE A 365 6.91 -2.65 -3.67
C PHE A 365 5.52 -2.93 -4.25
N VAL A 366 4.65 -1.93 -4.35
CA VAL A 366 3.25 -2.12 -4.78
C VAL A 366 3.15 -2.36 -6.28
N LEU A 367 3.77 -1.51 -7.12
CA LEU A 367 3.68 -1.62 -8.58
C LEU A 367 4.30 -2.91 -9.15
N PRO A 368 5.38 -3.48 -8.62
CA PRO A 368 5.86 -4.81 -9.06
C PRO A 368 4.83 -5.93 -8.89
N VAL A 369 4.02 -5.91 -7.83
CA VAL A 369 2.91 -6.85 -7.63
C VAL A 369 1.80 -6.57 -8.65
N LEU A 370 1.33 -5.33 -8.71
CA LEU A 370 0.28 -4.90 -9.65
C LEU A 370 0.65 -5.17 -11.11
N THR A 371 1.93 -5.07 -11.49
CA THR A 371 2.42 -5.42 -12.84
C THR A 371 2.02 -6.84 -13.24
N SER A 372 1.93 -7.76 -12.29
CA SER A 372 1.52 -9.14 -12.55
C SER A 372 0.02 -9.38 -12.40
N VAL A 373 -0.65 -8.69 -11.46
CA VAL A 373 -2.03 -8.99 -11.06
C VAL A 373 -3.07 -8.01 -11.59
N LEU A 374 -2.71 -6.73 -11.78
CA LEU A 374 -3.59 -5.66 -12.25
C LEU A 374 -2.80 -4.60 -13.06
N PRO A 375 -2.30 -4.91 -14.27
CA PRO A 375 -1.40 -4.03 -15.03
C PRO A 375 -1.97 -2.64 -15.32
N GLN A 376 -3.30 -2.50 -15.49
CA GLN A 376 -3.93 -1.20 -15.74
C GLN A 376 -3.67 -0.21 -14.59
N ALA A 377 -3.75 -0.66 -13.33
CA ALA A 377 -3.46 0.20 -12.17
C ALA A 377 -2.00 0.71 -12.16
N VAL A 378 -1.06 -0.03 -12.73
CA VAL A 378 0.33 0.44 -12.91
C VAL A 378 0.41 1.54 -13.95
N ALA A 379 -0.29 1.38 -15.08
CA ALA A 379 -0.35 2.43 -16.12
C ALA A 379 -0.96 3.72 -15.54
N ASP A 380 -2.02 3.61 -14.73
CA ASP A 380 -2.69 4.75 -14.11
C ASP A 380 -1.78 5.44 -13.08
N ALA A 381 -1.10 4.70 -12.21
CA ALA A 381 -0.17 5.23 -11.22
C ALA A 381 1.04 5.93 -11.86
N LEU A 382 1.64 5.34 -12.90
CA LEU A 382 2.73 5.97 -13.65
C LEU A 382 2.23 7.13 -14.52
N GLY A 383 1.00 7.06 -15.02
CA GLY A 383 0.32 8.17 -15.68
C GLY A 383 0.12 9.36 -14.74
N TRP A 384 -0.23 9.11 -13.47
CA TRP A 384 -0.25 10.16 -12.45
C TRP A 384 1.15 10.75 -12.23
N ARG A 385 2.23 9.95 -12.07
CA ARG A 385 3.60 10.46 -11.98
C ARG A 385 3.97 11.33 -13.19
N HIS A 386 3.61 10.88 -14.39
CA HIS A 386 3.82 11.65 -15.62
C HIS A 386 3.10 13.00 -15.60
N SER A 387 1.86 13.05 -15.11
CA SER A 387 1.10 14.30 -14.97
C SER A 387 1.76 15.31 -14.01
N THR A 388 2.59 14.83 -13.06
CA THR A 388 3.33 15.69 -12.11
C THR A 388 4.70 16.16 -12.61
N LEU A 389 5.14 15.75 -13.82
CA LEU A 389 6.42 16.16 -14.41
C LEU A 389 6.68 17.67 -14.40
N PRO A 390 5.70 18.55 -14.67
CA PRO A 390 5.95 20.00 -14.59
C PRO A 390 6.45 20.44 -13.21
N ARG A 391 5.87 19.89 -12.13
CA ARG A 391 6.29 20.19 -10.75
C ARG A 391 7.66 19.58 -10.43
N ALA A 392 7.92 18.36 -10.89
CA ALA A 392 9.20 17.70 -10.70
C ALA A 392 10.35 18.41 -11.45
N ARG A 393 10.10 18.96 -12.64
CA ARG A 393 11.04 19.82 -13.38
C ARG A 393 11.31 21.14 -12.65
N GLU A 394 10.26 21.76 -12.09
CA GLU A 394 10.42 22.97 -11.28
C GLU A 394 11.30 22.70 -10.06
N ARG A 395 11.02 21.59 -9.33
CA ARG A 395 11.84 21.20 -8.18
C ARG A 395 13.30 20.94 -8.58
N ALA A 396 13.55 20.26 -9.70
CA ALA A 396 14.93 20.05 -10.18
C ALA A 396 15.65 21.39 -10.39
N ARG A 397 15.01 22.39 -11.02
CA ARG A 397 15.57 23.73 -11.22
C ARG A 397 15.84 24.45 -9.89
N GLN A 398 14.93 24.37 -8.92
CA GLN A 398 15.13 24.94 -7.58
C GLN A 398 16.35 24.33 -6.87
N LEU A 399 16.60 23.02 -7.10
CA LEU A 399 17.76 22.31 -6.54
C LEU A 399 19.05 22.49 -7.36
N GLY A 400 19.01 23.22 -8.49
CA GLY A 400 20.16 23.43 -9.36
C GLY A 400 20.44 22.29 -10.33
N PHE A 401 19.46 21.42 -10.61
CA PHE A 401 19.60 20.24 -11.48
C PHE A 401 18.76 20.36 -12.75
N ALA A 402 19.08 19.55 -13.75
CA ALA A 402 18.29 19.37 -14.96
C ALA A 402 17.30 18.18 -14.79
N GLY A 403 16.35 18.07 -15.72
CA GLY A 403 15.36 17.00 -15.74
C GLY A 403 14.29 17.15 -14.68
N ALA A 404 13.87 16.05 -14.07
CA ALA A 404 12.81 16.01 -13.09
C ALA A 404 13.30 15.41 -11.76
N ALA A 405 13.09 16.15 -10.64
CA ALA A 405 13.31 15.69 -9.26
C ALA A 405 11.94 15.46 -8.60
N PHE A 406 11.46 14.23 -8.60
CA PHE A 406 10.21 13.88 -7.93
C PHE A 406 10.33 14.02 -6.42
N PRO A 407 9.24 14.46 -5.73
CA PRO A 407 9.26 14.68 -4.31
C PRO A 407 9.41 13.37 -3.51
N TRP A 408 10.00 13.50 -2.31
CA TRP A 408 10.10 12.38 -1.37
C TRP A 408 8.72 11.87 -0.95
N ARG A 409 7.82 12.80 -0.58
CA ARG A 409 6.43 12.49 -0.22
C ARG A 409 5.46 13.54 -0.76
N THR A 410 4.28 13.12 -1.23
CA THR A 410 3.35 14.01 -1.93
C THR A 410 1.95 13.39 -2.12
N ILE A 411 0.95 14.25 -2.30
CA ILE A 411 -0.36 13.88 -2.87
C ILE A 411 -0.47 14.37 -4.33
N THR A 412 0.00 15.58 -4.63
CA THR A 412 -0.22 16.23 -5.94
C THR A 412 1.04 16.39 -6.78
N GLY A 413 2.19 15.91 -6.32
CA GLY A 413 3.50 16.13 -6.94
C GLY A 413 4.29 17.30 -6.33
N LYS A 414 3.75 18.02 -5.32
CA LYS A 414 4.48 19.00 -4.51
C LYS A 414 5.30 18.27 -3.44
N GLU A 415 6.52 18.75 -3.14
CA GLU A 415 7.28 18.20 -2.00
C GLU A 415 6.62 18.58 -0.68
N CYS A 416 6.30 17.58 0.13
CA CYS A 416 5.62 17.73 1.41
C CYS A 416 6.45 17.24 2.60
N SER A 417 7.70 16.83 2.37
CA SER A 417 8.63 16.46 3.44
C SER A 417 9.23 17.69 4.06
N GLY A 418 9.12 17.84 5.39
CA GLY A 418 9.92 18.83 6.13
C GLY A 418 11.39 18.62 5.86
N TYR A 419 12.19 19.69 5.93
CA TYR A 419 13.63 19.58 5.72
C TYR A 419 14.26 18.73 6.84
N TRP A 420 14.94 17.69 6.43
CA TRP A 420 15.81 16.87 7.26
C TRP A 420 16.83 16.14 6.35
N PRO A 421 18.06 15.86 6.80
CA PRO A 421 19.15 15.43 5.91
C PRO A 421 18.83 14.19 5.07
N ALA A 422 18.21 13.17 5.64
CA ALA A 422 17.90 11.96 4.92
C ALA A 422 16.85 12.21 3.84
N GLY A 423 15.67 12.73 4.18
CA GLY A 423 14.57 12.93 3.21
C GLY A 423 14.88 13.97 2.14
N ALA A 424 15.58 15.07 2.50
CA ALA A 424 15.93 16.11 1.55
C ALA A 424 16.84 15.63 0.40
N ALA A 425 17.65 14.59 0.64
CA ALA A 425 18.62 14.05 -0.32
C ALA A 425 18.25 12.64 -0.86
N ALA A 426 17.01 12.18 -0.65
CA ALA A 426 16.53 10.86 -1.06
C ALA A 426 16.15 10.82 -2.56
N PHE A 427 17.12 11.07 -3.44
CA PHE A 427 16.89 11.10 -4.90
C PHE A 427 16.55 9.73 -5.49
N HIS A 428 16.73 8.64 -4.77
CA HIS A 428 16.40 7.29 -5.22
C HIS A 428 14.90 7.09 -5.55
N VAL A 429 14.00 7.98 -5.10
CA VAL A 429 12.60 7.99 -5.57
C VAL A 429 12.50 8.11 -7.09
N ASN A 430 13.40 8.84 -7.74
CA ASN A 430 13.44 8.99 -9.20
C ASN A 430 13.82 7.67 -9.88
N ALA A 431 14.77 6.93 -9.30
CA ALA A 431 15.14 5.60 -9.77
C ALA A 431 14.01 4.58 -9.56
N ALA A 432 13.24 4.68 -8.48
CA ALA A 432 12.07 3.85 -8.22
C ALA A 432 11.02 4.00 -9.32
N ILE A 433 10.68 5.25 -9.69
CA ILE A 433 9.74 5.57 -10.77
C ILE A 433 10.23 5.00 -12.11
N ALA A 434 11.51 5.24 -12.44
CA ALA A 434 12.13 4.70 -13.65
C ALA A 434 12.06 3.16 -13.68
N ARG A 435 12.39 2.51 -12.57
CA ARG A 435 12.36 1.05 -12.45
C ARG A 435 10.95 0.48 -12.62
N ALA A 436 9.94 1.12 -12.02
CA ALA A 436 8.54 0.72 -12.19
C ALA A 436 8.12 0.80 -13.65
N ALA A 437 8.48 1.89 -14.36
CA ALA A 437 8.22 2.05 -15.78
C ALA A 437 8.91 0.96 -16.63
N ILE A 438 10.20 0.68 -16.36
CA ILE A 438 10.97 -0.38 -17.03
C ILE A 438 10.30 -1.75 -16.80
N GLY A 439 9.93 -2.03 -15.54
CA GLY A 439 9.27 -3.30 -15.16
C GLY A 439 7.94 -3.50 -15.87
N TYR A 440 7.11 -2.46 -15.91
CA TYR A 440 5.82 -2.49 -16.60
C TYR A 440 5.96 -2.71 -18.12
N ILE A 441 6.85 -1.95 -18.77
CA ILE A 441 7.12 -2.07 -20.22
C ILE A 441 7.56 -3.50 -20.58
N ARG A 442 8.50 -4.06 -19.83
CA ARG A 442 9.03 -5.42 -20.06
C ARG A 442 7.97 -6.51 -19.80
N ALA A 443 7.08 -6.29 -18.84
CA ALA A 443 6.06 -7.28 -18.50
C ALA A 443 4.90 -7.32 -19.50
N ASN A 444 4.44 -6.17 -19.96
CA ASN A 444 3.17 -6.06 -20.67
C ASN A 444 3.33 -5.79 -22.17
N GLY A 445 4.54 -5.40 -22.64
CA GLY A 445 4.76 -5.11 -24.06
C GLY A 445 3.92 -3.95 -24.59
N ASN A 446 3.46 -3.04 -23.71
CA ASN A 446 2.60 -1.91 -24.07
C ASN A 446 3.42 -0.79 -24.73
N GLY A 447 3.58 -0.85 -26.06
CA GLY A 447 4.33 0.14 -26.81
C GLY A 447 3.72 1.54 -26.80
N GLU A 448 2.41 1.68 -26.63
CA GLU A 448 1.77 2.98 -26.49
C GLU A 448 2.16 3.66 -25.17
N PHE A 449 2.08 2.95 -24.07
CA PHE A 449 2.54 3.44 -22.77
C PHE A 449 4.03 3.82 -22.82
N GLU A 450 4.87 2.97 -23.43
CA GLU A 450 6.30 3.25 -23.57
C GLU A 450 6.53 4.57 -24.31
N ARG A 451 5.80 4.79 -25.39
CA ARG A 451 5.93 5.97 -26.25
C ARG A 451 5.40 7.27 -25.62
N THR A 452 4.33 7.19 -24.81
CA THR A 452 3.58 8.37 -24.32
C THR A 452 3.93 8.75 -22.88
N VAL A 453 4.23 7.79 -22.03
CA VAL A 453 4.49 7.97 -20.60
C VAL A 453 5.89 7.53 -20.22
N GLY A 454 6.28 6.31 -20.59
CA GLY A 454 7.53 5.70 -20.19
C GLY A 454 8.75 6.46 -20.71
N LEU A 455 8.72 6.87 -21.98
CA LEU A 455 9.81 7.64 -22.61
C LEU A 455 10.07 8.95 -21.86
N ASP A 456 9.01 9.73 -21.58
CA ASP A 456 9.15 11.03 -20.91
C ASP A 456 9.69 10.87 -19.48
N LEU A 457 9.17 9.89 -18.71
CA LEU A 457 9.65 9.61 -17.35
C LEU A 457 11.13 9.19 -17.34
N LEU A 458 11.53 8.28 -18.25
CA LEU A 458 12.90 7.77 -18.32
C LEU A 458 13.90 8.84 -18.76
N VAL A 459 13.53 9.71 -19.71
CA VAL A 459 14.37 10.81 -20.18
C VAL A 459 14.58 11.85 -19.07
N GLU A 460 13.50 12.27 -18.42
CA GLU A 460 13.60 13.34 -17.43
C GLU A 460 14.33 12.91 -16.15
N THR A 461 14.17 11.66 -15.74
CA THR A 461 14.94 11.10 -14.62
C THR A 461 16.40 10.85 -14.99
N ALA A 462 16.71 10.48 -16.24
CA ALA A 462 18.09 10.37 -16.73
C ALA A 462 18.82 11.73 -16.76
N ARG A 463 18.12 12.80 -17.15
CA ARG A 463 18.63 14.17 -17.07
C ARG A 463 19.00 14.58 -15.65
N LEU A 464 18.16 14.20 -14.67
CA LEU A 464 18.46 14.42 -13.26
C LEU A 464 19.76 13.74 -12.87
N TRP A 465 19.90 12.43 -13.11
CA TRP A 465 21.10 11.68 -12.73
C TRP A 465 22.37 12.23 -13.38
N ARG A 466 22.27 12.61 -14.65
CA ARG A 466 23.43 13.18 -15.35
C ARG A 466 23.84 14.56 -14.79
N SER A 467 22.92 15.37 -14.29
CA SER A 467 23.22 16.69 -13.70
C SER A 467 23.59 16.61 -12.22
N LEU A 468 23.08 15.61 -11.48
CA LEU A 468 23.40 15.37 -10.08
C LEU A 468 24.81 14.79 -9.91
N GLY A 469 25.22 13.90 -10.83
CA GLY A 469 26.55 13.27 -10.80
C GLY A 469 27.58 14.04 -11.63
N TYR A 470 28.84 13.65 -11.45
CA TYR A 470 30.00 14.24 -12.13
C TYR A 470 31.07 13.19 -12.47
N PHE A 471 31.93 13.50 -13.44
CA PHE A 471 33.12 12.70 -13.72
C PHE A 471 34.30 13.21 -12.88
N ASP A 472 34.94 12.29 -12.13
CA ASP A 472 36.17 12.61 -11.42
C ASP A 472 37.37 12.70 -12.40
N GLU A 473 38.55 13.06 -11.89
CA GLU A 473 39.78 13.18 -12.70
C GLU A 473 40.18 11.89 -13.44
N ARG A 474 39.69 10.73 -12.99
CA ARG A 474 39.92 9.42 -13.61
C ARG A 474 38.84 9.07 -14.63
N GLY A 475 37.88 9.96 -14.83
CA GLY A 475 36.74 9.76 -15.71
C GLY A 475 35.71 8.75 -15.17
N THR A 476 35.69 8.48 -13.87
CA THR A 476 34.66 7.68 -13.20
C THR A 476 33.47 8.56 -12.86
N PHE A 477 32.24 8.12 -13.15
CA PHE A 477 31.04 8.87 -12.82
C PHE A 477 30.62 8.62 -11.35
N ARG A 478 30.46 9.68 -10.59
CA ARG A 478 30.18 9.68 -9.15
C ARG A 478 28.92 10.45 -8.82
N ILE A 479 28.22 10.02 -7.77
CA ILE A 479 27.08 10.71 -7.18
C ILE A 479 27.38 10.91 -5.70
N ASP A 480 27.39 12.16 -5.25
CA ASP A 480 27.72 12.55 -3.87
C ASP A 480 26.54 13.32 -3.23
N GLY A 481 26.49 13.33 -1.89
CA GLY A 481 25.50 14.09 -1.14
C GLY A 481 24.07 13.53 -1.21
N VAL A 482 23.93 12.23 -1.40
CA VAL A 482 22.64 11.55 -1.49
C VAL A 482 22.38 10.69 -0.27
N THR A 483 21.10 10.35 -0.06
CA THR A 483 20.66 9.35 0.92
C THR A 483 20.06 8.19 0.15
N GLY A 484 20.54 6.97 0.44
CA GLY A 484 19.98 5.72 -0.06
C GLY A 484 18.71 5.31 0.69
N PRO A 485 18.21 4.08 0.47
CA PRO A 485 17.10 3.53 1.26
C PRO A 485 17.35 3.55 2.77
N ASP A 486 18.57 3.33 3.22
CA ASP A 486 18.93 3.43 4.64
C ASP A 486 19.05 4.88 5.12
N GLU A 487 18.02 5.36 5.82
CA GLU A 487 17.97 6.71 6.36
C GLU A 487 18.88 6.94 7.59
N TYR A 488 19.58 5.90 8.10
CA TYR A 488 20.62 6.03 9.13
C TYR A 488 22.00 6.34 8.53
N SER A 489 22.04 6.54 7.19
CA SER A 489 23.22 6.98 6.44
C SER A 489 22.84 8.08 5.47
N ALA A 490 22.91 9.35 5.86
CA ALA A 490 22.49 10.48 5.03
C ALA A 490 23.65 11.28 4.46
N LEU A 491 23.42 11.95 3.32
CA LEU A 491 24.34 12.82 2.60
C LEU A 491 25.68 12.15 2.30
N VAL A 492 25.61 10.88 1.91
CA VAL A 492 26.79 10.05 1.68
C VAL A 492 27.35 10.24 0.28
N ARG A 493 28.57 9.73 0.09
CA ARG A 493 29.24 9.72 -1.22
C ARG A 493 29.10 8.33 -1.82
N ASN A 494 28.63 8.28 -3.05
CA ASN A 494 28.50 7.06 -3.82
C ASN A 494 27.69 5.97 -3.06
N ASP A 495 26.45 6.28 -2.72
CA ASP A 495 25.54 5.25 -2.23
C ASP A 495 25.37 4.15 -3.28
N LEU A 496 25.58 2.89 -2.88
CA LEU A 496 25.62 1.74 -3.80
C LEU A 496 24.28 1.56 -4.51
N TYR A 497 23.18 1.56 -3.74
CA TYR A 497 21.84 1.36 -4.28
C TYR A 497 21.50 2.47 -5.28
N THR A 498 21.69 3.72 -4.91
CA THR A 498 21.42 4.88 -5.76
C THR A 498 22.24 4.81 -7.05
N ASN A 499 23.53 4.51 -6.97
CA ASN A 499 24.41 4.43 -8.16
C ASN A 499 23.97 3.32 -9.11
N LEU A 500 23.63 2.13 -8.60
CA LEU A 500 23.17 1.00 -9.43
C LEU A 500 21.81 1.29 -10.08
N MET A 501 20.87 1.89 -9.34
CA MET A 501 19.56 2.24 -9.88
C MET A 501 19.65 3.40 -10.91
N ALA A 502 20.51 4.40 -10.65
CA ALA A 502 20.76 5.49 -11.59
C ALA A 502 21.36 4.95 -12.89
N ARG A 503 22.31 3.98 -12.82
CA ARG A 503 22.87 3.31 -14.00
C ARG A 503 21.79 2.59 -14.81
N GLU A 504 20.90 1.83 -14.14
CA GLU A 504 19.80 1.15 -14.85
C GLU A 504 18.86 2.15 -15.55
N ASN A 505 18.56 3.28 -14.90
CA ASN A 505 17.74 4.33 -15.51
C ASN A 505 18.41 4.96 -16.71
N LEU A 506 19.72 5.31 -16.64
CA LEU A 506 20.49 5.86 -17.75
C LEU A 506 20.52 4.91 -18.94
N ASP A 507 20.82 3.63 -18.72
CA ASP A 507 20.80 2.58 -19.75
C ASP A 507 19.40 2.44 -20.39
N ALA A 508 18.34 2.46 -19.59
CA ALA A 508 16.97 2.36 -20.08
C ALA A 508 16.55 3.58 -20.90
N ALA A 509 16.96 4.78 -20.49
CA ALA A 509 16.71 6.01 -21.23
C ALA A 509 17.39 5.97 -22.61
N VAL A 510 18.66 5.53 -22.68
CA VAL A 510 19.34 5.31 -23.95
C VAL A 510 18.55 4.34 -24.83
N ALA A 511 18.18 3.18 -24.29
CA ALA A 511 17.51 2.14 -25.07
C ALA A 511 16.11 2.57 -25.57
N VAL A 512 15.32 3.28 -24.75
CA VAL A 512 13.99 3.74 -25.16
C VAL A 512 14.07 4.87 -26.18
N VAL A 513 15.01 5.80 -26.03
CA VAL A 513 15.23 6.88 -27.04
C VAL A 513 15.68 6.28 -28.37
N GLU A 514 16.56 5.28 -28.36
CA GLU A 514 16.97 4.60 -29.59
C GLU A 514 15.82 3.89 -30.33
N ARG A 515 14.87 3.32 -29.60
CA ARG A 515 13.63 2.73 -30.18
C ARG A 515 12.69 3.81 -30.73
N HIS A 516 12.66 5.00 -30.13
CA HIS A 516 11.74 6.09 -30.47
C HIS A 516 12.48 7.37 -30.94
N ARG A 517 13.53 7.21 -31.75
CA ARG A 517 14.37 8.35 -32.23
C ARG A 517 13.56 9.49 -32.84
N TYR A 518 12.41 9.21 -33.48
CA TYR A 518 11.54 10.20 -34.06
C TYR A 518 10.94 11.19 -33.04
N ARG A 519 10.90 10.80 -31.74
CA ARG A 519 10.44 11.66 -30.62
C ARG A 519 11.54 12.60 -30.07
N MET A 520 12.81 12.41 -30.46
CA MET A 520 13.91 13.21 -29.93
C MET A 520 13.71 14.72 -30.10
N PRO A 521 13.23 15.24 -31.26
CA PRO A 521 12.98 16.66 -31.42
C PRO A 521 11.91 17.21 -30.45
N ASP A 522 10.84 16.47 -30.24
CA ASP A 522 9.75 16.86 -29.33
C ASP A 522 10.22 16.96 -27.87
N LEU A 523 11.17 16.10 -27.48
CA LEU A 523 11.75 16.03 -26.13
C LEU A 523 12.97 16.96 -25.97
N GLY A 524 13.43 17.59 -27.04
CA GLY A 524 14.67 18.35 -27.06
C GLY A 524 15.91 17.49 -26.71
N VAL A 525 15.89 16.18 -27.04
CA VAL A 525 16.98 15.25 -26.81
C VAL A 525 17.95 15.28 -27.99
N THR A 526 19.25 15.32 -27.72
CA THR A 526 20.32 15.29 -28.74
C THR A 526 21.10 14.00 -28.66
N ASP A 527 21.81 13.63 -29.78
CA ASP A 527 22.72 12.49 -29.78
C ASP A 527 23.88 12.65 -28.79
N GLU A 528 24.31 13.88 -28.52
CA GLU A 528 25.34 14.20 -27.51
C GLU A 528 24.81 13.87 -26.10
N GLU A 529 23.55 14.26 -25.81
CA GLU A 529 22.91 13.97 -24.52
C GLU A 529 22.79 12.45 -24.29
N VAL A 530 22.33 11.69 -25.29
CA VAL A 530 22.26 10.21 -25.25
C VAL A 530 23.65 9.59 -25.07
N GLY A 531 24.68 10.12 -25.76
CA GLY A 531 26.07 9.72 -25.59
C GLY A 531 26.59 9.98 -24.17
N GLY A 532 26.22 11.10 -23.59
CA GLY A 532 26.51 11.45 -22.20
C GLY A 532 25.90 10.49 -21.18
N TRP A 533 24.63 10.08 -21.36
CA TRP A 533 23.98 9.08 -20.50
C TRP A 533 24.64 7.71 -20.59
N ARG A 534 24.97 7.25 -21.82
CA ARG A 534 25.69 5.98 -22.05
C ARG A 534 27.05 5.98 -21.37
N THR A 535 27.78 7.10 -21.46
CA THR A 535 29.11 7.23 -20.86
C THR A 535 29.00 7.25 -19.34
N ALA A 536 28.03 7.95 -18.76
CA ALA A 536 27.80 8.00 -17.31
C ALA A 536 27.42 6.62 -16.77
N ALA A 537 26.53 5.90 -17.44
CA ALA A 537 26.15 4.54 -17.06
C ALA A 537 27.34 3.57 -17.09
N ALA A 538 28.12 3.56 -18.17
CA ALA A 538 29.27 2.67 -18.35
C ALA A 538 30.42 2.96 -17.36
N ARG A 539 30.50 4.17 -16.84
CA ARG A 539 31.57 4.61 -15.91
C ARG A 539 31.08 4.86 -14.49
N MET A 540 29.86 4.42 -14.16
CA MET A 540 29.29 4.56 -12.83
C MET A 540 30.15 3.87 -11.79
N TYR A 541 30.48 4.61 -10.73
CA TYR A 541 31.25 4.05 -9.61
C TYR A 541 30.37 3.12 -8.77
N VAL A 542 30.88 1.91 -8.55
CA VAL A 542 30.26 0.93 -7.63
C VAL A 542 31.24 0.67 -6.49
N PRO A 543 30.92 1.02 -5.25
CA PRO A 543 31.80 0.79 -4.10
C PRO A 543 32.10 -0.70 -3.90
N TYR A 544 33.37 -1.05 -3.75
CA TYR A 544 33.82 -2.42 -3.45
C TYR A 544 35.03 -2.39 -2.51
N ASP A 545 35.00 -3.20 -1.46
CA ASP A 545 36.09 -3.38 -0.50
C ASP A 545 36.83 -4.69 -0.80
N GLU A 546 37.96 -4.61 -1.50
CA GLU A 546 38.78 -5.75 -1.89
C GLU A 546 39.26 -6.57 -0.68
N ARG A 547 39.55 -5.92 0.42
CA ARG A 547 40.05 -6.56 1.64
C ARG A 547 38.97 -7.43 2.29
N ARG A 548 37.72 -6.96 2.29
CA ARG A 548 36.59 -7.68 2.87
C ARG A 548 35.87 -8.55 1.83
N GLY A 549 36.12 -8.35 0.55
CA GLY A 549 35.47 -9.03 -0.58
C GLY A 549 33.96 -8.76 -0.62
N MET A 550 33.51 -7.52 -0.28
CA MET A 550 32.13 -7.14 -0.19
C MET A 550 31.90 -5.67 -0.60
N HIS A 551 30.64 -5.29 -0.80
CA HIS A 551 30.28 -3.95 -1.21
C HIS A 551 29.89 -3.08 -0.01
N PRO A 552 30.65 -2.00 0.31
CA PRO A 552 30.20 -0.99 1.25
C PRO A 552 28.92 -0.32 0.73
N GLN A 553 27.98 -0.01 1.65
CA GLN A 553 26.76 0.73 1.34
C GLN A 553 27.05 2.10 0.70
N SER A 554 28.11 2.75 1.13
CA SER A 554 28.62 4.01 0.59
C SER A 554 30.12 4.11 0.81
N SER A 555 30.76 5.08 0.17
CA SER A 555 32.20 5.34 0.38
C SER A 555 32.51 5.58 1.86
N GLY A 556 33.40 4.77 2.44
CA GLY A 556 33.81 4.88 3.85
C GLY A 556 32.85 4.31 4.89
N PHE A 557 31.75 3.67 4.50
CA PHE A 557 30.79 3.08 5.46
C PHE A 557 31.47 2.04 6.39
N THR A 558 32.30 1.18 5.83
CA THR A 558 32.99 0.10 6.56
C THR A 558 34.11 0.58 7.50
N ASP A 559 34.47 1.87 7.46
CA ASP A 559 35.49 2.47 8.33
C ASP A 559 34.88 3.14 9.56
N ARG A 560 33.54 3.24 9.61
CA ARG A 560 32.84 3.79 10.77
C ARG A 560 32.83 2.82 11.94
N GLN A 561 32.64 3.34 13.16
CA GLN A 561 32.41 2.52 14.33
C GLN A 561 31.06 1.77 14.22
N VAL A 562 31.05 0.49 14.61
CA VAL A 562 29.80 -0.28 14.72
C VAL A 562 28.95 0.26 15.87
N TRP A 563 27.63 0.28 15.69
CA TRP A 563 26.67 0.64 16.75
C TRP A 563 26.76 -0.34 17.93
N ASP A 564 26.54 0.15 19.14
CA ASP A 564 26.51 -0.70 20.32
C ASP A 564 25.11 -1.36 20.48
N PHE A 565 24.89 -2.43 19.74
CA PHE A 565 23.63 -3.17 19.79
C PHE A 565 23.36 -3.87 21.13
N VAL A 566 24.43 -4.22 21.88
CA VAL A 566 24.30 -4.91 23.17
C VAL A 566 23.91 -3.92 24.26
N GLY A 567 24.47 -2.70 24.22
CA GLY A 567 24.16 -1.64 25.16
C GLY A 567 22.88 -0.86 24.86
N THR A 568 22.20 -1.14 23.73
CA THR A 568 20.96 -0.44 23.35
C THR A 568 19.75 -1.13 23.99
N PRO A 569 18.96 -0.45 24.85
CA PRO A 569 17.75 -0.99 25.44
C PRO A 569 16.70 -1.34 24.38
N PRO A 570 15.92 -2.44 24.53
CA PRO A 570 14.87 -2.81 23.55
C PRO A 570 13.83 -1.72 23.31
N GLU A 571 13.49 -0.93 24.32
CA GLU A 571 12.53 0.18 24.27
C GLU A 571 13.05 1.41 23.50
N HIS A 572 14.35 1.43 23.16
CA HIS A 572 14.95 2.51 22.36
C HIS A 572 14.88 2.25 20.83
N TYR A 573 14.15 1.24 20.39
CA TYR A 573 13.83 1.07 18.99
C TYR A 573 12.40 1.58 18.69
N PRO A 574 12.22 2.32 17.57
CA PRO A 574 13.21 2.67 16.55
C PRO A 574 14.23 3.70 17.03
N LEU A 575 15.50 3.52 16.66
CA LEU A 575 16.62 4.33 17.13
C LEU A 575 16.45 5.83 16.87
N LEU A 576 15.83 6.20 15.75
CA LEU A 576 15.61 7.60 15.34
C LEU A 576 14.76 8.42 16.33
N LEU A 577 13.97 7.76 17.20
CA LEU A 577 13.16 8.44 18.22
C LEU A 577 13.92 8.66 19.54
N HIS A 578 15.07 7.99 19.72
CA HIS A 578 15.79 7.98 20.98
C HIS A 578 17.23 8.49 20.88
N TYR A 579 17.79 8.58 19.66
CA TYR A 579 19.17 9.00 19.43
C TYR A 579 19.27 10.09 18.38
N PRO A 580 20.18 11.05 18.51
CA PRO A 580 20.35 12.13 17.55
C PRO A 580 20.86 11.57 16.21
N TYR A 581 20.35 12.11 15.09
CA TYR A 581 20.76 11.73 13.74
C TYR A 581 22.27 11.76 13.53
N PHE A 582 22.94 12.78 14.09
CA PHE A 582 24.37 12.96 13.94
C PHE A 582 25.18 11.79 14.52
N ASP A 583 24.69 11.10 15.58
CA ASP A 583 25.33 9.91 16.11
C ASP A 583 25.07 8.69 15.20
N LEU A 584 23.84 8.51 14.75
CA LEU A 584 23.46 7.44 13.80
C LEU A 584 24.27 7.51 12.50
N TYR A 585 24.42 8.70 11.90
CA TYR A 585 25.12 8.88 10.62
C TYR A 585 26.63 8.58 10.68
N ARG A 586 27.20 8.47 11.84
CA ARG A 586 28.62 8.19 12.09
C ARG A 586 28.91 6.72 12.38
N LYS A 587 27.88 5.89 12.43
CA LYS A 587 27.97 4.47 12.83
C LYS A 587 27.67 3.53 11.67
N GLN A 588 28.10 2.27 11.83
CA GLN A 588 27.62 1.16 11.02
C GLN A 588 26.36 0.61 11.69
N VAL A 589 25.24 1.14 11.31
CA VAL A 589 23.89 0.72 11.67
C VAL A 589 22.97 0.99 10.49
N VAL A 590 22.05 0.10 10.20
CA VAL A 590 21.18 0.15 9.02
C VAL A 590 19.73 0.10 9.48
N LYS A 591 18.97 1.16 9.20
CA LYS A 591 17.54 1.26 9.52
C LYS A 591 16.73 0.21 8.75
N GLN A 592 16.98 0.15 7.44
CA GLN A 592 16.27 -0.72 6.50
C GLN A 592 17.21 -1.19 5.39
N ALA A 593 16.83 -2.30 4.71
CA ALA A 593 17.61 -2.89 3.66
C ALA A 593 18.01 -1.87 2.57
N ASP A 594 19.30 -1.80 2.25
CA ASP A 594 19.91 -0.94 1.22
C ASP A 594 20.69 -1.80 0.24
N VAL A 595 21.91 -2.24 0.58
CA VAL A 595 22.67 -3.19 -0.26
C VAL A 595 21.91 -4.51 -0.47
N VAL A 596 21.19 -4.98 0.55
CA VAL A 596 20.31 -6.15 0.45
C VAL A 596 19.20 -5.90 -0.58
N LEU A 597 18.61 -4.70 -0.59
CA LEU A 597 17.62 -4.30 -1.58
C LEU A 597 18.23 -4.20 -2.99
N ALA A 598 19.47 -3.69 -3.12
CA ALA A 598 20.19 -3.67 -4.39
C ALA A 598 20.40 -5.09 -4.95
N MET A 599 20.77 -6.06 -4.10
CA MET A 599 20.93 -7.47 -4.50
C MET A 599 19.60 -8.10 -4.96
N GLN A 600 18.48 -7.70 -4.41
CA GLN A 600 17.16 -8.14 -4.86
C GLN A 600 16.83 -7.61 -6.27
N TRP A 601 17.06 -6.32 -6.52
CA TRP A 601 16.57 -5.65 -7.74
C TRP A 601 17.53 -5.71 -8.92
N VAL A 602 18.84 -5.77 -8.67
CA VAL A 602 19.89 -5.89 -9.71
C VAL A 602 20.86 -7.02 -9.38
N PRO A 603 20.36 -8.27 -9.24
CA PRO A 603 21.17 -9.41 -8.79
C PRO A 603 22.35 -9.72 -9.73
N ASP A 604 22.28 -9.32 -11.00
CA ASP A 604 23.35 -9.55 -12.02
C ASP A 604 24.62 -8.74 -11.74
N GLU A 605 24.56 -7.75 -10.85
CA GLU A 605 25.70 -6.94 -10.43
C GLU A 605 26.58 -7.63 -9.37
N PHE A 606 26.13 -8.75 -8.83
CA PHE A 606 26.78 -9.45 -7.74
C PHE A 606 26.97 -10.93 -8.06
N THR A 607 28.17 -11.47 -7.82
CA THR A 607 28.36 -12.92 -7.84
C THR A 607 27.62 -13.59 -6.67
N GLU A 608 27.42 -14.93 -6.74
CA GLU A 608 26.79 -15.67 -5.63
C GLU A 608 27.56 -15.51 -4.32
N GLU A 609 28.91 -15.57 -4.38
CA GLU A 609 29.77 -15.37 -3.20
C GLU A 609 29.67 -13.95 -2.65
N GLN A 610 29.60 -12.93 -3.53
CA GLN A 610 29.43 -11.56 -3.10
C GLN A 610 28.07 -11.37 -2.43
N ARG A 611 26.98 -11.96 -2.98
CA ARG A 611 25.66 -11.91 -2.35
C ARG A 611 25.67 -12.53 -0.96
N ALA A 612 26.28 -13.70 -0.81
CA ALA A 612 26.38 -14.37 0.50
C ALA A 612 27.17 -13.54 1.52
N ARG A 613 28.31 -12.94 1.11
CA ARG A 613 29.14 -12.09 1.99
C ARG A 613 28.44 -10.78 2.34
N ASN A 614 27.85 -10.10 1.36
CA ASN A 614 27.09 -8.87 1.60
C ASN A 614 25.94 -9.14 2.55
N PHE A 615 25.15 -10.20 2.31
CA PHE A 615 24.03 -10.57 3.17
C PHE A 615 24.49 -10.81 4.61
N ALA A 616 25.52 -11.65 4.82
CA ALA A 616 26.05 -11.91 6.16
C ALA A 616 26.60 -10.66 6.87
N TYR A 617 27.15 -9.71 6.09
CA TYR A 617 27.66 -8.46 6.66
C TYR A 617 26.53 -7.52 7.10
N TYR A 618 25.53 -7.29 6.23
CA TYR A 618 24.46 -6.34 6.50
C TYR A 618 23.40 -6.89 7.45
N GLU A 619 23.21 -8.20 7.49
CA GLU A 619 22.28 -8.86 8.42
C GLU A 619 22.57 -8.52 9.88
N ARG A 620 23.83 -8.48 10.28
CA ARG A 620 24.26 -8.13 11.64
C ARG A 620 24.16 -6.64 11.99
N LEU A 621 23.88 -5.77 11.02
CA LEU A 621 23.82 -4.32 11.18
C LEU A 621 22.40 -3.76 11.01
N THR A 622 21.47 -4.54 10.43
CA THR A 622 20.13 -4.08 10.09
C THR A 622 19.18 -4.27 11.25
N VAL A 623 18.75 -3.14 11.84
CA VAL A 623 17.84 -3.14 13.00
C VAL A 623 16.36 -3.29 12.63
N ARG A 624 16.01 -3.10 11.37
CA ARG A 624 14.64 -3.18 10.86
C ARG A 624 13.67 -2.21 11.56
N ASP A 625 14.11 -0.97 11.77
CA ASP A 625 13.24 0.13 12.21
C ASP A 625 12.33 0.66 11.08
N SER A 626 12.00 -0.22 10.13
CA SER A 626 11.16 0.04 8.98
C SER A 626 10.49 -1.25 8.51
N SER A 627 9.21 -1.16 8.22
CA SER A 627 8.38 -2.24 7.69
C SER A 627 8.80 -2.76 6.29
N LEU A 628 9.74 -2.08 5.60
CA LEU A 628 10.20 -2.43 4.26
C LEU A 628 11.34 -3.46 4.22
N SER A 629 11.96 -3.77 5.36
CA SER A 629 13.20 -4.57 5.39
C SER A 629 12.96 -6.06 5.26
N ALA A 630 12.04 -6.61 6.05
CA ALA A 630 11.85 -8.05 6.22
C ALA A 630 11.57 -8.78 4.89
N CYS A 631 10.76 -8.18 3.98
CA CYS A 631 10.49 -8.78 2.68
C CYS A 631 11.74 -8.89 1.79
N SER A 632 12.58 -7.86 1.77
CA SER A 632 13.84 -7.87 0.99
C SER A 632 14.86 -8.83 1.60
N GLN A 633 14.94 -8.90 2.93
CA GLN A 633 15.77 -9.88 3.64
C GLN A 633 15.28 -11.31 3.36
N ALA A 634 13.96 -11.57 3.34
CA ALA A 634 13.39 -12.86 2.96
C ALA A 634 13.81 -13.29 1.55
N VAL A 635 13.73 -12.36 0.58
CA VAL A 635 14.11 -12.62 -0.81
C VAL A 635 15.59 -12.99 -0.92
N VAL A 636 16.50 -12.21 -0.33
CA VAL A 636 17.93 -12.45 -0.45
C VAL A 636 18.37 -13.63 0.41
N ALA A 637 17.76 -13.85 1.59
CA ALA A 637 18.01 -15.06 2.38
C ALA A 637 17.67 -16.34 1.60
N ALA A 638 16.55 -16.34 0.85
CA ALA A 638 16.21 -17.45 -0.04
C ALA A 638 17.25 -17.63 -1.17
N ASP A 639 17.67 -16.54 -1.81
CA ASP A 639 18.68 -16.55 -2.89
C ASP A 639 20.04 -17.13 -2.43
N VAL A 640 20.46 -16.86 -1.18
CA VAL A 640 21.74 -17.34 -0.62
C VAL A 640 21.60 -18.70 0.11
N GLY A 641 20.41 -19.32 0.10
CA GLY A 641 20.17 -20.64 0.69
C GLY A 641 19.89 -20.66 2.19
N ALA A 642 19.67 -19.49 2.84
CA ALA A 642 19.27 -19.38 4.26
C ALA A 642 17.75 -19.51 4.40
N LEU A 643 17.17 -20.66 4.00
CA LEU A 643 15.71 -20.83 3.81
C LEU A 643 14.91 -20.72 5.10
N ASP A 644 15.42 -21.21 6.23
CA ASP A 644 14.71 -21.11 7.51
C ASP A 644 14.61 -19.63 7.93
N LEU A 645 15.67 -18.84 7.75
CA LEU A 645 15.67 -17.41 8.00
C LEU A 645 14.75 -16.65 7.03
N ALA A 646 14.74 -17.05 5.73
CA ALA A 646 13.82 -16.48 4.76
C ALA A 646 12.35 -16.71 5.16
N TYR A 647 12.05 -17.87 5.74
CA TYR A 647 10.70 -18.19 6.23
C TYR A 647 10.33 -17.41 7.49
N ASP A 648 11.28 -17.17 8.39
CA ASP A 648 11.07 -16.33 9.57
C ASP A 648 10.75 -14.87 9.14
N TYR A 649 11.48 -14.31 8.17
CA TYR A 649 11.21 -12.98 7.61
C TYR A 649 9.90 -12.89 6.83
N LEU A 650 9.50 -13.95 6.12
CA LEU A 650 8.17 -14.02 5.51
C LEU A 650 7.08 -13.90 6.60
N GLY A 651 7.24 -14.59 7.73
CA GLY A 651 6.32 -14.50 8.87
C GLY A 651 6.21 -13.09 9.45
N GLU A 652 7.35 -12.41 9.65
CA GLU A 652 7.38 -11.02 10.12
C GLU A 652 6.63 -10.10 9.15
N THR A 653 6.92 -10.21 7.84
CA THR A 653 6.24 -9.43 6.80
C THR A 653 4.73 -9.73 6.73
N ALA A 654 4.34 -11.01 6.83
CA ALA A 654 2.95 -11.46 6.68
C ALA A 654 2.05 -10.98 7.83
N LEU A 655 2.60 -10.83 9.02
CA LEU A 655 1.84 -10.57 10.23
C LEU A 655 1.95 -9.10 10.72
N ILE A 656 2.63 -8.23 9.99
CA ILE A 656 2.94 -6.87 10.42
C ILE A 656 1.68 -6.08 10.85
N ASP A 657 0.66 -6.06 10.00
CA ASP A 657 -0.60 -5.36 10.29
C ASP A 657 -1.59 -6.23 11.07
N LEU A 658 -1.66 -7.53 10.76
CA LEU A 658 -2.57 -8.46 11.44
C LEU A 658 -2.29 -8.59 12.94
N TYR A 659 -1.02 -8.45 13.35
CA TYR A 659 -0.56 -8.52 14.75
C TYR A 659 -0.03 -7.19 15.28
N ASP A 660 -0.17 -6.10 14.48
CA ASP A 660 0.27 -4.75 14.86
C ASP A 660 1.73 -4.68 15.36
N LEU A 661 2.64 -5.35 14.64
CA LEU A 661 4.03 -5.48 15.06
C LEU A 661 4.79 -4.16 15.20
N GLU A 662 4.38 -3.12 14.48
CA GLU A 662 4.93 -1.76 14.51
C GLU A 662 4.11 -0.79 15.38
N HIS A 663 3.04 -1.26 16.03
CA HIS A 663 2.14 -0.49 16.90
C HIS A 663 1.54 0.77 16.25
N ASN A 664 1.28 0.74 14.95
CA ASN A 664 0.73 1.86 14.19
C ASN A 664 -0.25 1.45 13.09
N THR A 665 -0.79 0.24 13.15
CA THR A 665 -1.86 -0.23 12.24
C THR A 665 -3.15 0.56 12.44
N SER A 666 -3.34 1.18 13.61
CA SER A 666 -4.43 2.13 13.90
C SER A 666 -4.48 3.29 12.89
N ASP A 667 -3.33 3.73 12.37
CA ASP A 667 -3.21 4.82 11.38
C ASP A 667 -3.35 4.36 9.92
N GLY A 668 -3.70 3.09 9.69
CA GLY A 668 -3.87 2.46 8.38
C GLY A 668 -2.83 1.37 8.09
N LEU A 669 -3.11 0.57 7.05
CA LEU A 669 -2.31 -0.59 6.66
C LEU A 669 -1.02 -0.20 5.92
N HIS A 670 0.03 -0.99 6.06
CA HIS A 670 1.33 -0.77 5.38
C HIS A 670 1.32 -1.43 3.99
N LEU A 671 0.86 -0.72 2.94
CA LEU A 671 0.71 -1.30 1.60
C LEU A 671 2.00 -1.91 1.05
N ALA A 672 3.15 -1.29 1.28
CA ALA A 672 4.43 -1.82 0.82
C ALA A 672 4.81 -3.13 1.54
N SER A 673 4.48 -3.28 2.82
CA SER A 673 4.69 -4.53 3.56
C SER A 673 3.72 -5.62 3.11
N LEU A 674 2.45 -5.25 2.87
CA LEU A 674 1.48 -6.16 2.27
C LEU A 674 1.96 -6.66 0.89
N ALA A 675 2.47 -5.76 0.05
CA ALA A 675 3.11 -6.13 -1.22
C ALA A 675 4.34 -7.02 -1.00
N GLY A 676 5.08 -6.78 0.07
CA GLY A 676 6.24 -7.54 0.51
C GLY A 676 5.96 -9.03 0.72
N ILE A 677 4.73 -9.39 1.13
CA ILE A 677 4.33 -10.81 1.28
C ILE A 677 4.37 -11.52 -0.07
N TRP A 678 3.74 -10.93 -1.10
CA TRP A 678 3.79 -11.45 -2.46
C TRP A 678 5.23 -11.48 -2.99
N ILE A 679 6.00 -10.43 -2.74
CA ILE A 679 7.41 -10.33 -3.17
C ILE A 679 8.25 -11.45 -2.53
N ALA A 680 8.12 -11.69 -1.22
CA ALA A 680 8.84 -12.76 -0.54
C ALA A 680 8.45 -14.16 -1.06
N LEU A 681 7.17 -14.40 -1.32
CA LEU A 681 6.70 -15.66 -1.90
C LEU A 681 7.15 -15.84 -3.36
N VAL A 682 6.89 -14.87 -4.22
CA VAL A 682 7.10 -14.99 -5.67
C VAL A 682 8.56 -14.73 -6.07
N GLN A 683 9.18 -13.70 -5.55
CA GLN A 683 10.59 -13.39 -5.85
C GLN A 683 11.54 -14.17 -4.94
N GLY A 684 11.22 -14.37 -3.66
CA GLY A 684 12.03 -15.16 -2.74
C GLY A 684 11.95 -16.65 -3.07
N PHE A 685 10.89 -17.31 -2.66
CA PHE A 685 10.75 -18.77 -2.82
C PHE A 685 10.45 -19.19 -4.27
N GLY A 686 9.68 -18.40 -5.02
CA GLY A 686 9.48 -18.61 -6.44
C GLY A 686 10.73 -18.36 -7.28
N GLY A 687 11.69 -17.60 -6.76
CA GLY A 687 12.92 -17.19 -7.46
C GLY A 687 12.66 -16.38 -8.73
N ALA A 688 11.46 -15.80 -8.87
CA ALA A 688 11.07 -15.05 -10.07
C ALA A 688 11.81 -13.71 -10.16
N ARG A 689 12.54 -13.47 -11.24
CA ARG A 689 13.27 -12.21 -11.50
C ARG A 689 13.06 -11.75 -12.93
N ARG A 690 12.80 -10.45 -13.10
CA ARG A 690 12.76 -9.81 -14.43
C ARG A 690 14.13 -9.26 -14.76
N ARG A 691 14.88 -9.98 -15.60
CA ARG A 691 16.21 -9.61 -16.09
C ARG A 691 16.16 -8.99 -17.48
N ARG A 692 17.30 -8.49 -17.98
CA ARG A 692 17.43 -8.03 -19.37
C ARG A 692 17.16 -9.16 -20.37
N THR A 693 17.49 -10.40 -19.99
CA THR A 693 17.30 -11.61 -20.80
C THR A 693 15.88 -12.19 -20.74
N GLY A 694 14.96 -11.59 -19.97
CA GLY A 694 13.60 -12.07 -19.79
C GLY A 694 13.29 -12.48 -18.35
N LEU A 695 12.25 -13.29 -18.18
CA LEU A 695 11.83 -13.79 -16.87
C LEU A 695 12.63 -15.04 -16.49
N THR A 696 13.25 -15.01 -15.32
CA THR A 696 14.06 -16.13 -14.80
C THR A 696 13.45 -16.65 -13.50
N PHE A 697 13.64 -17.94 -13.21
CA PHE A 697 13.19 -18.62 -12.01
C PHE A 697 14.33 -19.44 -11.39
N ARG A 698 14.41 -19.42 -10.07
CA ARG A 698 15.23 -20.34 -9.26
C ARG A 698 14.38 -20.78 -8.06
N PRO A 699 13.34 -21.62 -8.31
CA PRO A 699 12.33 -21.94 -7.29
C PRO A 699 12.93 -22.82 -6.21
N THR A 700 12.59 -22.48 -4.96
CA THR A 700 12.97 -23.24 -3.76
C THR A 700 11.87 -23.12 -2.70
N LEU A 701 11.71 -24.10 -1.82
CA LEU A 701 10.72 -24.04 -0.75
C LEU A 701 11.37 -24.25 0.62
N PRO A 702 10.98 -23.44 1.64
CA PRO A 702 11.30 -23.72 3.03
C PRO A 702 10.48 -24.90 3.53
N ARG A 703 10.90 -25.54 4.62
CA ARG A 703 10.24 -26.75 5.18
C ARG A 703 8.78 -26.55 5.58
N GLY A 704 8.34 -25.30 5.82
CA GLY A 704 6.98 -24.96 6.24
C GLY A 704 5.99 -24.78 5.10
N ILE A 705 6.44 -24.79 3.84
CA ILE A 705 5.59 -24.64 2.65
C ILE A 705 5.65 -25.93 1.83
N GLU A 706 4.51 -26.59 1.69
CA GLU A 706 4.37 -27.84 0.94
C GLU A 706 4.15 -27.60 -0.55
N ARG A 707 3.41 -26.54 -0.89
CA ARG A 707 3.15 -26.10 -2.26
C ARG A 707 2.99 -24.60 -2.32
N LEU A 708 3.60 -23.98 -3.34
CA LEU A 708 3.43 -22.57 -3.68
C LEU A 708 2.96 -22.45 -5.12
N ALA A 709 1.85 -21.76 -5.37
CA ALA A 709 1.39 -21.51 -6.73
C ALA A 709 0.97 -20.03 -6.92
N PHE A 710 1.39 -19.40 -8.04
CA PHE A 710 1.16 -17.99 -8.32
C PHE A 710 1.13 -17.71 -9.82
N GLY A 711 0.57 -16.55 -10.18
CA GLY A 711 0.58 -16.04 -11.55
C GLY A 711 1.60 -14.91 -11.73
N VAL A 712 2.26 -14.85 -12.91
CA VAL A 712 3.11 -13.71 -13.30
C VAL A 712 2.86 -13.34 -14.77
N ALA A 713 2.98 -12.02 -15.07
CA ALA A 713 2.94 -11.51 -16.44
C ALA A 713 4.36 -11.37 -17.01
N ALA A 714 4.56 -11.68 -18.29
CA ALA A 714 5.83 -11.46 -19.00
C ALA A 714 5.58 -11.29 -20.50
N ALA A 715 6.13 -10.25 -21.12
CA ALA A 715 6.05 -9.99 -22.57
C ALA A 715 4.61 -10.06 -23.13
N GLY A 716 3.61 -9.58 -22.38
CA GLY A 716 2.18 -9.65 -22.74
C GLY A 716 1.53 -11.03 -22.50
N CYS A 717 2.30 -12.02 -22.07
CA CYS A 717 1.81 -13.37 -21.72
C CYS A 717 1.48 -13.48 -20.24
N ARG A 718 0.71 -14.53 -19.87
CA ARG A 718 0.43 -14.91 -18.47
C ARG A 718 0.89 -16.34 -18.21
N LEU A 719 1.74 -16.47 -17.19
CA LEU A 719 2.32 -17.74 -16.76
C LEU A 719 1.80 -18.09 -15.36
N ARG A 720 1.29 -19.30 -15.16
CA ARG A 720 1.03 -19.90 -13.86
C ARG A 720 2.22 -20.77 -13.49
N VAL A 721 2.75 -20.58 -12.28
CA VAL A 721 3.87 -21.37 -11.73
C VAL A 721 3.35 -22.11 -10.51
N GLN A 722 3.64 -23.40 -10.40
CA GLN A 722 3.37 -24.23 -9.23
C GLN A 722 4.66 -24.92 -8.83
N ILE A 723 5.03 -24.79 -7.57
CA ILE A 723 6.28 -25.30 -6.99
C ILE A 723 5.91 -26.27 -5.88
N GLU A 724 6.47 -27.47 -5.96
CA GLU A 724 6.44 -28.51 -4.95
C GLU A 724 7.89 -28.87 -4.56
N PRO A 725 8.15 -29.61 -3.48
CA PRO A 725 9.52 -29.85 -3.01
C PRO A 725 10.46 -30.52 -4.02
N THR A 726 9.92 -31.24 -5.00
CA THR A 726 10.71 -31.99 -6.01
C THR A 726 10.54 -31.49 -7.42
N GLU A 727 9.41 -30.82 -7.73
CA GLU A 727 9.10 -30.40 -9.08
C GLU A 727 8.48 -29.01 -9.14
N THR A 728 8.73 -28.30 -10.22
CA THR A 728 8.15 -27.00 -10.56
C THR A 728 7.46 -27.10 -11.91
N ARG A 729 6.18 -26.69 -11.96
CA ARG A 729 5.35 -26.70 -13.15
C ARG A 729 5.14 -25.28 -13.68
N TYR A 730 5.38 -25.08 -14.97
CA TYR A 730 5.11 -23.86 -15.71
C TYR A 730 3.96 -24.08 -16.66
N HIS A 731 2.89 -23.29 -16.57
CA HIS A 731 1.74 -23.34 -17.44
C HIS A 731 1.51 -21.98 -18.10
N LEU A 732 1.65 -21.91 -19.44
CA LEU A 732 1.36 -20.71 -20.22
C LEU A 732 -0.16 -20.60 -20.39
N VAL A 733 -0.79 -19.73 -19.61
CA VAL A 733 -2.27 -19.58 -19.56
C VAL A 733 -2.77 -18.62 -20.66
N VAL A 734 -2.00 -17.58 -20.96
CA VAL A 734 -2.30 -16.58 -21.99
C VAL A 734 -1.05 -16.29 -22.80
N GLY A 735 -1.15 -16.33 -24.11
CA GLY A 735 -0.08 -16.08 -25.06
C GLY A 735 0.23 -17.33 -25.90
N ASP A 736 0.87 -17.13 -27.06
CA ASP A 736 1.17 -18.21 -28.02
C ASP A 736 2.50 -18.87 -27.67
N GLU A 737 3.51 -18.08 -27.27
CA GLU A 737 4.85 -18.55 -26.94
C GLU A 737 5.49 -17.66 -25.86
N LEU A 738 6.18 -18.26 -24.91
CA LEU A 738 6.99 -17.56 -23.91
C LEU A 738 8.24 -18.38 -23.58
N THR A 739 9.41 -17.77 -23.70
CA THR A 739 10.67 -18.34 -23.17
C THR A 739 10.96 -17.75 -21.80
N VAL A 740 11.14 -18.62 -20.81
CA VAL A 740 11.64 -18.29 -19.47
C VAL A 740 12.94 -19.05 -19.21
N HIS A 741 13.67 -18.68 -18.16
CA HIS A 741 14.85 -19.43 -17.75
C HIS A 741 14.60 -20.10 -16.40
N HIS A 742 14.90 -21.38 -16.29
CA HIS A 742 14.83 -22.15 -15.05
C HIS A 742 16.25 -22.54 -14.64
N ASP A 743 16.73 -21.99 -13.52
CA ASP A 743 18.11 -22.17 -13.00
C ASP A 743 19.18 -21.94 -14.07
N GLY A 744 18.99 -20.92 -14.91
CA GLY A 744 19.87 -20.54 -16.02
C GLY A 744 19.55 -21.20 -17.37
N GLU A 745 18.83 -22.31 -17.41
CA GLU A 745 18.45 -23.01 -18.63
C GLU A 745 17.20 -22.46 -19.29
N PRO A 746 17.18 -22.20 -20.61
CA PRO A 746 16.00 -21.69 -21.29
C PRO A 746 14.91 -22.76 -21.40
N VAL A 747 13.68 -22.36 -21.11
CA VAL A 747 12.46 -23.19 -21.21
C VAL A 747 11.44 -22.43 -22.06
N THR A 748 11.19 -22.93 -23.27
CA THR A 748 10.16 -22.37 -24.16
C THR A 748 8.83 -23.10 -23.94
N LEU A 749 7.77 -22.32 -23.74
CA LEU A 749 6.40 -22.78 -23.55
C LEU A 749 5.57 -22.31 -24.75
N HIS A 750 4.71 -23.17 -25.24
CA HIS A 750 3.73 -22.84 -26.27
C HIS A 750 2.31 -22.79 -25.67
N GLY A 751 1.36 -22.19 -26.37
CA GLY A 751 0.03 -21.91 -25.86
C GLY A 751 -0.62 -23.09 -25.13
N ASN A 752 -1.02 -22.85 -23.90
CA ASN A 752 -1.66 -23.82 -23.00
C ASN A 752 -0.78 -25.04 -22.59
N GLU A 753 0.53 -24.98 -22.85
CA GLU A 753 1.49 -26.06 -22.53
C GLU A 753 1.89 -26.01 -21.05
N VAL A 754 2.09 -27.21 -20.46
CA VAL A 754 2.67 -27.39 -19.12
C VAL A 754 4.05 -28.02 -19.25
N ARG A 755 5.07 -27.35 -18.72
CA ARG A 755 6.43 -27.88 -18.58
C ARG A 755 6.76 -28.18 -17.12
N VAL A 756 7.38 -29.33 -16.87
CA VAL A 756 7.81 -29.74 -15.54
C VAL A 756 9.32 -29.74 -15.47
N MET A 757 9.84 -29.06 -14.45
CA MET A 757 11.26 -28.93 -14.16
C MET A 757 11.53 -29.36 -12.71
N PRO A 758 12.76 -29.77 -12.35
CA PRO A 758 13.10 -30.08 -10.95
C PRO A 758 13.10 -28.79 -10.10
N THR A 759 12.58 -28.86 -8.86
CA THR A 759 12.73 -27.73 -7.93
C THR A 759 14.18 -27.64 -7.44
N VAL A 760 14.74 -26.42 -7.42
CA VAL A 760 16.13 -26.16 -7.08
C VAL A 760 16.37 -26.40 -5.59
N ARG A 761 17.45 -27.09 -5.27
CA ARG A 761 17.95 -27.22 -3.90
C ARG A 761 19.21 -26.37 -3.74
N PRO A 762 19.10 -25.17 -3.17
CA PRO A 762 20.27 -24.35 -2.97
C PRO A 762 21.24 -25.02 -1.99
N PRO A 763 22.56 -24.76 -2.10
CA PRO A 763 23.51 -25.13 -1.04
C PRO A 763 23.10 -24.44 0.28
N ALA A 764 23.57 -24.99 1.41
CA ALA A 764 23.32 -24.38 2.71
C ALA A 764 23.86 -22.93 2.73
N GLY A 765 23.02 -21.99 3.13
CA GLY A 765 23.37 -20.58 3.20
C GLY A 765 24.42 -20.24 4.26
N PRO A 766 24.94 -19.01 4.26
CA PRO A 766 25.90 -18.57 5.26
C PRO A 766 25.25 -18.58 6.67
N VAL A 767 26.08 -18.84 7.67
CA VAL A 767 25.68 -18.61 9.06
C VAL A 767 25.68 -17.10 9.30
N VAL A 768 24.52 -16.55 9.65
CA VAL A 768 24.32 -15.12 9.89
C VAL A 768 23.84 -14.87 11.32
N THR A 769 24.08 -13.67 11.80
CA THR A 769 23.61 -13.19 13.10
C THR A 769 22.92 -11.86 12.93
N GLN A 770 21.91 -11.58 13.72
CA GLN A 770 21.20 -10.29 13.77
C GLN A 770 21.73 -9.46 14.95
N PRO A 771 21.45 -8.14 14.96
CA PRO A 771 21.66 -7.31 16.13
C PRO A 771 20.99 -7.90 17.37
N ALA A 772 21.56 -7.69 18.55
CA ALA A 772 21.02 -8.23 19.81
C ALA A 772 19.54 -7.83 19.98
N GLY A 773 18.68 -8.80 20.27
CA GLY A 773 17.24 -8.59 20.44
C GLY A 773 16.45 -8.30 19.14
N ARG A 774 17.11 -8.34 17.97
CA ARG A 774 16.48 -8.00 16.67
C ARG A 774 16.39 -9.19 15.69
N ALA A 775 16.52 -10.43 16.17
CA ALA A 775 16.26 -11.59 15.33
C ALA A 775 14.74 -11.71 15.03
N PRO A 776 14.35 -12.12 13.79
CA PRO A 776 12.95 -12.39 13.51
C PRO A 776 12.44 -13.55 14.37
N VAL A 777 11.15 -13.56 14.66
CA VAL A 777 10.53 -14.66 15.41
C VAL A 777 10.58 -15.94 14.57
N ARG A 778 11.10 -17.03 15.18
CA ARG A 778 11.18 -18.31 14.49
C ARG A 778 9.79 -18.87 14.16
N ARG A 779 9.59 -19.17 12.89
CA ARG A 779 8.37 -19.78 12.38
C ARG A 779 8.55 -21.31 12.31
N ARG A 780 7.64 -22.07 12.97
CA ARG A 780 7.68 -23.53 12.99
C ARG A 780 6.63 -24.11 12.04
N PRO A 781 6.98 -25.11 11.19
CA PRO A 781 6.01 -25.76 10.32
C PRO A 781 4.86 -26.42 11.13
N GLY A 782 3.61 -26.23 10.66
CA GLY A 782 2.43 -26.93 11.21
C GLY A 782 1.92 -26.51 12.59
N THR A 783 2.58 -25.54 13.25
CA THR A 783 2.03 -24.88 14.44
C THR A 783 1.53 -23.52 14.00
N GLY A 784 0.23 -23.29 13.96
CA GLY A 784 -0.27 -21.91 13.88
C GLY A 784 0.51 -21.09 14.91
N GLY A 785 1.32 -20.16 14.43
CA GLY A 785 2.49 -19.52 15.06
C GLY A 785 2.32 -18.93 16.45
N ARG A 786 2.03 -19.72 17.44
CA ARG A 786 2.17 -19.32 18.85
C ARG A 786 3.59 -19.60 19.31
N PRO A 787 4.41 -18.57 19.60
CA PRO A 787 5.62 -18.81 20.37
C PRO A 787 5.22 -19.35 21.73
N SER A 788 5.87 -20.46 22.13
CA SER A 788 5.77 -20.96 23.50
C SER A 788 6.32 -19.88 24.47
N PRO A 789 5.65 -19.60 25.59
CA PRO A 789 6.16 -18.65 26.59
C PRO A 789 7.47 -19.08 27.28
N ALA A 790 8.12 -20.13 26.83
CA ALA A 790 9.24 -20.78 27.54
C ALA A 790 10.53 -20.96 26.69
N ASP A 791 10.74 -20.21 25.57
CA ASP A 791 12.02 -20.26 24.85
C ASP A 791 12.65 -18.88 24.67
#